data_856ea62a06e25c6df98d854c5b511d78
#
_entry.id   856ea62a06e25c6df98d854c5b511d78
#
_cell.length_a   1.000
_cell.length_b   1.000
_cell.length_c   1.000
_cell.angle_alpha   90.00
_cell.angle_beta   90.00
_cell.angle_gamma   90.00
#
_symmetry.space_group_name_H-M   'P 1'
#
loop_
_entity.id
_entity.type
_entity.pdbx_description
1 polymer ?
#
loop_
_entity_poly.entity_id
_entity_poly.type
_entity_poly.pdbx_seq_one_letter_code
_entity_poly.pdbx_strand_id
1 'polypeptide(L)'
;MLESHEDFKNRHIGPTAEQQQVMLKQLGYDSIESLMSAAVPKVIRFEGEGALPDPISEAEALKELRAIANRNRVTSSMIGLGYYGTHTPGVIKRNVLENPSWYTAYTPYQPEISQGRLEALLNFQTMVNDLTGMKTANASMLDEGTAAVEAMMIARRSSKATSNVFFVDADTLPQTKALLEHRAEPLEIQIEYYDAASAPAGEFFGVLVQYPGATGRIVDIKLVIDAAHAVGALAVAAADLLALTMIVSPGELGADIVVGNSQRFGVPMGFGGPHAGYLAVRADLERSMPGRLVGVSVDVEGAPAYRLTLQTREQHIRRERATSNICTAQVLLAVMAGMYAVYHGPAGLRAIAASVHRKALALATSLKSAGLSVSDHTFFDTFRVSGVDASAIFDRARLHGITVLKVDDSTIGLSIDETTTEAELNAIAEIFGAEFVNLAGLAESLGSFERKSAYLTHEVFNSHHSETSMLRYLKRLADYDYALDRGMIPLGSCTMKLNSTTEMEAVTWPEFGGLHPFVPAEDAAGYLSMIEQLSDWLCEVTGYDAISLQPNAGSQGELAGLMAIRGYHLSRGDAQRTVCLIPSSAHGTNAASAVLAGMQVVVVACDENGNVDVSDLEAKIAENADRLSALMVTYPSTHGVYEEAIVDICAKVHAAGGQVYIDGANTNAVVGFAKFGEFGGDVSHLNLHKTFCIPHGGGGPGVGPVAARAHLAPFLPGHAMAQTELPNYGPISAAPYGSASILPISWAYIRMMGNQGLSEATSTAVLSANYVARKLQGHYPVLYTGHDGLVAHECILDIRPLTAETGVTVDDIAKRLVDYGFHAPTMSFPVAGTLMIEPTESEPLDELDRFIEAMISIRAEAEQVKNGVWPAEDNPLHNAPHTAKHIAGEWTHPYSRELAVYPVAGQHRNKYWPIVRRIDSVYGDRNLVCSCPPPEAFA
;
A
#
# COMPACT_ATOMS: atom_id res chain seq x y z
N MET A 1 34.12 -23.73 -20.02
CA MET A 1 33.41 -22.57 -19.43
C MET A 1 33.48 -22.75 -17.92
N LEU A 2 34.02 -21.82 -17.21
CA LEU A 2 33.86 -21.78 -15.75
C LEU A 2 32.34 -21.53 -15.56
N GLU A 3 31.62 -22.50 -15.00
CA GLU A 3 30.26 -22.31 -14.58
C GLU A 3 30.30 -21.11 -13.60
N SER A 4 29.58 -20.02 -13.94
CA SER A 4 29.51 -18.90 -13.04
C SER A 4 28.67 -19.36 -11.85
N HIS A 5 29.25 -19.41 -10.66
CA HIS A 5 28.52 -19.66 -9.43
C HIS A 5 27.57 -18.51 -9.03
N GLU A 6 27.27 -17.62 -9.98
CA GLU A 6 26.60 -16.34 -9.76
C GLU A 6 25.16 -16.28 -10.30
N ASP A 7 24.50 -17.40 -10.62
CA ASP A 7 23.08 -17.39 -10.96
C ASP A 7 22.24 -16.95 -9.76
N PHE A 8 21.65 -15.76 -9.85
CA PHE A 8 20.86 -15.17 -8.78
C PHE A 8 19.70 -16.07 -8.34
N LYS A 9 19.09 -16.84 -9.25
CA LYS A 9 18.04 -17.80 -8.89
C LYS A 9 18.45 -18.75 -7.75
N ASN A 10 19.72 -19.17 -7.70
CA ASN A 10 20.26 -20.03 -6.64
C ASN A 10 20.45 -19.28 -5.30
N ARG A 11 20.34 -17.94 -5.29
CA ARG A 11 20.32 -17.11 -4.09
C ARG A 11 18.91 -16.81 -3.63
N HIS A 12 17.95 -16.74 -4.56
CA HIS A 12 16.57 -16.43 -4.28
C HIS A 12 15.77 -17.67 -3.85
N ILE A 13 15.92 -18.79 -4.59
CA ILE A 13 15.20 -20.03 -4.31
C ILE A 13 15.82 -20.72 -3.08
N GLY A 14 15.01 -20.93 -2.04
CA GLY A 14 15.46 -21.46 -0.76
C GLY A 14 15.91 -22.93 -0.82
N PRO A 15 15.09 -23.89 -1.29
CA PRO A 15 15.46 -25.28 -1.37
C PRO A 15 16.49 -25.55 -2.50
N THR A 16 17.62 -26.20 -2.16
CA THR A 16 18.58 -26.66 -3.17
C THR A 16 17.97 -27.77 -4.06
N ALA A 17 18.61 -28.08 -5.19
CA ALA A 17 18.15 -29.14 -6.09
C ALA A 17 18.03 -30.50 -5.38
N GLU A 18 18.97 -30.84 -4.49
CA GLU A 18 18.93 -32.06 -3.68
C GLU A 18 17.76 -32.02 -2.68
N GLN A 19 17.50 -30.88 -2.07
CA GLN A 19 16.37 -30.70 -1.13
C GLN A 19 15.04 -30.79 -1.89
N GLN A 20 14.93 -30.20 -3.09
CA GLN A 20 13.75 -30.34 -3.94
C GLN A 20 13.48 -31.81 -4.31
N GLN A 21 14.52 -32.61 -4.57
CA GLN A 21 14.34 -34.04 -4.80
C GLN A 21 13.82 -34.79 -3.56
N VAL A 22 14.24 -34.39 -2.35
CA VAL A 22 13.69 -34.95 -1.11
C VAL A 22 12.19 -34.59 -0.98
N MET A 23 11.82 -33.35 -1.28
CA MET A 23 10.42 -32.89 -1.24
C MET A 23 9.56 -33.62 -2.28
N LEU A 24 10.03 -33.73 -3.53
CA LEU A 24 9.35 -34.45 -4.62
C LEU A 24 9.09 -35.92 -4.26
N LYS A 25 10.08 -36.59 -3.69
CA LYS A 25 9.94 -37.98 -3.24
C LYS A 25 8.84 -38.15 -2.19
N GLN A 26 8.69 -37.17 -1.28
CA GLN A 26 7.58 -37.19 -0.28
C GLN A 26 6.21 -37.05 -0.94
N LEU A 27 6.14 -36.37 -2.08
CA LEU A 27 4.92 -36.21 -2.88
C LEU A 27 4.66 -37.38 -3.83
N GLY A 28 5.67 -38.21 -4.12
CA GLY A 28 5.57 -39.33 -5.06
C GLY A 28 5.85 -38.96 -6.52
N TYR A 29 6.60 -37.87 -6.75
CA TYR A 29 7.00 -37.42 -8.08
C TYR A 29 8.52 -37.57 -8.29
N ASP A 30 8.89 -37.87 -9.54
CA ASP A 30 10.30 -38.05 -9.92
C ASP A 30 11.00 -36.74 -10.31
N SER A 31 10.23 -35.75 -10.76
CA SER A 31 10.76 -34.46 -11.20
C SER A 31 9.78 -33.31 -10.96
N ILE A 32 10.30 -32.08 -11.00
CA ILE A 32 9.49 -30.87 -10.89
C ILE A 32 8.52 -30.75 -12.06
N GLU A 33 8.91 -31.15 -13.28
CA GLU A 33 8.08 -31.13 -14.47
C GLU A 33 6.90 -32.09 -14.32
N SER A 34 7.11 -33.27 -13.69
CA SER A 34 6.02 -34.24 -13.44
C SER A 34 5.02 -33.71 -12.43
N LEU A 35 5.49 -33.01 -11.38
CA LEU A 35 4.63 -32.34 -10.39
C LEU A 35 3.83 -31.22 -11.07
N MET A 36 4.48 -30.32 -11.79
CA MET A 36 3.80 -29.20 -12.45
C MET A 36 2.82 -29.68 -13.53
N SER A 37 3.16 -30.79 -14.21
CA SER A 37 2.26 -31.43 -15.17
C SER A 37 1.02 -32.07 -14.51
N ALA A 38 1.09 -32.44 -13.24
CA ALA A 38 -0.06 -32.92 -12.50
C ALA A 38 -0.87 -31.76 -11.87
N ALA A 39 -0.19 -30.71 -11.37
CA ALA A 39 -0.83 -29.63 -10.64
C ALA A 39 -1.51 -28.60 -11.54
N VAL A 40 -0.88 -28.19 -12.67
CA VAL A 40 -1.42 -27.15 -13.56
C VAL A 40 -2.33 -27.75 -14.60
N PRO A 41 -3.60 -27.30 -14.74
CA PRO A 41 -4.52 -27.81 -15.74
C PRO A 41 -3.98 -27.69 -17.17
N LYS A 42 -4.11 -28.77 -17.95
CA LYS A 42 -3.59 -28.80 -19.32
C LYS A 42 -4.15 -27.68 -20.22
N VAL A 43 -5.40 -27.29 -20.00
CA VAL A 43 -6.12 -26.32 -20.85
C VAL A 43 -5.57 -24.90 -20.76
N ILE A 44 -4.77 -24.58 -19.73
CA ILE A 44 -4.19 -23.25 -19.55
C ILE A 44 -2.68 -23.22 -19.75
N ARG A 45 -2.05 -24.39 -19.94
CA ARG A 45 -0.57 -24.45 -20.01
C ARG A 45 -0.04 -23.67 -21.18
N PHE A 46 0.93 -22.83 -20.90
CA PHE A 46 1.77 -22.20 -21.89
C PHE A 46 2.87 -23.18 -22.32
N GLU A 47 2.92 -23.48 -23.60
CA GLU A 47 3.90 -24.44 -24.18
C GLU A 47 5.03 -23.72 -24.96
N GLY A 48 5.11 -22.39 -24.88
CA GLY A 48 6.11 -21.56 -25.54
C GLY A 48 7.39 -21.36 -24.74
N GLU A 49 8.42 -20.87 -25.39
CA GLU A 49 9.56 -20.23 -24.72
C GLU A 49 9.17 -18.76 -24.42
N GLY A 50 9.31 -18.31 -23.18
CA GLY A 50 9.05 -16.91 -22.84
C GLY A 50 10.11 -16.00 -23.48
N ALA A 51 9.74 -14.75 -23.77
CA ALA A 51 10.59 -13.75 -24.43
C ALA A 51 11.26 -12.76 -23.45
N LEU A 52 11.38 -13.10 -22.17
CA LEU A 52 12.15 -12.30 -21.23
C LEU A 52 13.66 -12.37 -21.54
N PRO A 53 14.42 -11.32 -21.18
CA PRO A 53 15.86 -11.34 -21.39
C PRO A 53 16.53 -12.45 -20.58
N ASP A 54 17.69 -12.91 -21.09
CA ASP A 54 18.54 -13.88 -20.37
C ASP A 54 18.92 -13.35 -18.99
N PRO A 55 19.00 -14.19 -17.96
CA PRO A 55 19.35 -13.76 -16.61
C PRO A 55 20.78 -13.22 -16.56
N ILE A 56 21.02 -12.26 -15.68
CA ILE A 56 22.34 -11.67 -15.41
C ILE A 56 22.66 -11.71 -13.92
N SER A 57 23.94 -11.57 -13.59
CA SER A 57 24.38 -11.48 -12.20
C SER A 57 23.91 -10.20 -11.50
N GLU A 58 23.92 -10.19 -10.17
CA GLU A 58 23.59 -9.01 -9.36
C GLU A 58 24.45 -7.79 -9.74
N ALA A 59 25.75 -8.00 -9.94
CA ALA A 59 26.67 -6.93 -10.33
C ALA A 59 26.34 -6.33 -11.71
N GLU A 60 25.96 -7.17 -12.68
CA GLU A 60 25.55 -6.73 -14.02
C GLU A 60 24.19 -6.01 -13.96
N ALA A 61 23.24 -6.51 -13.18
CA ALA A 61 21.94 -5.86 -12.98
C ALA A 61 22.10 -4.45 -12.41
N LEU A 62 22.89 -4.29 -11.35
CA LEU A 62 23.21 -2.96 -10.79
C LEU A 62 23.93 -2.06 -11.80
N LYS A 63 24.84 -2.61 -12.61
CA LYS A 63 25.53 -1.86 -13.65
C LYS A 63 24.56 -1.36 -14.73
N GLU A 64 23.66 -2.23 -15.23
CA GLU A 64 22.63 -1.85 -16.20
C GLU A 64 21.69 -0.80 -15.62
N LEU A 65 21.19 -1.03 -14.40
CA LEU A 65 20.29 -0.11 -13.72
C LEU A 65 20.95 1.25 -13.46
N ARG A 66 22.25 1.26 -13.10
CA ARG A 66 23.02 2.51 -12.97
C ARG A 66 23.17 3.23 -14.32
N ALA A 67 23.36 2.51 -15.42
CA ALA A 67 23.41 3.11 -16.75
C ALA A 67 22.06 3.71 -17.17
N ILE A 68 20.96 3.07 -16.79
CA ILE A 68 19.60 3.60 -16.96
C ILE A 68 19.41 4.85 -16.11
N ALA A 69 19.74 4.80 -14.82
CA ALA A 69 19.61 5.91 -13.87
C ALA A 69 20.39 7.16 -14.35
N ASN A 70 21.61 6.98 -14.85
CA ASN A 70 22.45 8.06 -15.36
C ASN A 70 21.90 8.80 -16.61
N ARG A 71 20.84 8.28 -17.23
CA ARG A 71 20.11 8.97 -18.30
C ARG A 71 19.09 9.97 -17.76
N ASN A 72 18.78 9.90 -16.47
CA ASN A 72 17.92 10.86 -15.79
C ASN A 72 18.72 12.12 -15.46
N ARG A 73 18.04 13.26 -15.51
CA ARG A 73 18.60 14.56 -15.12
C ARG A 73 17.92 15.04 -13.84
N VAL A 74 18.59 14.83 -12.71
CA VAL A 74 18.11 15.34 -11.43
C VAL A 74 18.34 16.85 -11.36
N THR A 75 17.25 17.62 -11.27
CA THR A 75 17.27 19.08 -11.15
C THR A 75 16.63 19.47 -9.83
N SER A 76 17.00 20.67 -9.31
CA SER A 76 16.22 21.30 -8.24
C SER A 76 14.82 21.62 -8.75
N SER A 77 13.80 21.03 -8.14
CA SER A 77 12.42 21.23 -8.57
C SER A 77 11.77 22.40 -7.82
N MET A 78 11.28 23.37 -8.55
CA MET A 78 10.41 24.44 -8.05
C MET A 78 9.00 24.31 -8.63
N ILE A 79 8.59 23.11 -9.05
CA ILE A 79 7.27 22.82 -9.62
C ILE A 79 6.19 22.85 -8.55
N GLY A 80 6.44 22.25 -7.39
CA GLY A 80 5.46 22.13 -6.32
C GLY A 80 4.34 21.15 -6.63
N LEU A 81 3.10 21.61 -6.67
CA LEU A 81 1.91 20.80 -6.98
C LEU A 81 1.79 19.53 -6.11
N GLY A 82 2.11 19.63 -4.82
CA GLY A 82 2.01 18.53 -3.87
C GLY A 82 3.25 17.64 -3.73
N TYR A 83 4.33 17.92 -4.48
CA TYR A 83 5.60 17.20 -4.42
C TYR A 83 6.76 18.18 -4.22
N TYR A 84 7.56 17.95 -3.19
CA TYR A 84 8.59 18.90 -2.74
C TYR A 84 9.88 18.18 -2.35
N GLY A 85 11.02 18.83 -2.58
CA GLY A 85 12.30 18.37 -2.07
C GLY A 85 12.32 18.39 -0.53
N THR A 86 12.89 17.34 0.06
CA THR A 86 13.05 17.21 1.50
C THR A 86 14.34 16.46 1.84
N HIS A 87 14.91 16.72 3.01
CA HIS A 87 16.08 16.00 3.49
C HIS A 87 15.66 14.81 4.35
N THR A 88 15.84 13.58 3.82
CA THR A 88 15.66 12.37 4.62
C THR A 88 16.81 12.25 5.61
N PRO A 89 16.59 12.29 6.95
CA PRO A 89 17.66 12.07 7.92
C PRO A 89 18.33 10.72 7.72
N GLY A 90 19.67 10.67 7.71
CA GLY A 90 20.43 9.44 7.46
C GLY A 90 20.05 8.30 8.40
N VAL A 91 19.77 8.62 9.67
CA VAL A 91 19.33 7.63 10.68
C VAL A 91 17.98 7.01 10.34
N ILE A 92 17.06 7.75 9.72
CA ILE A 92 15.76 7.23 9.27
C ILE A 92 15.95 6.44 7.98
N LYS A 93 16.66 7.00 6.98
CA LYS A 93 16.89 6.34 5.70
C LYS A 93 17.47 4.94 5.90
N ARG A 94 18.58 4.85 6.66
CA ARG A 94 19.29 3.58 6.85
C ARG A 94 18.57 2.59 7.78
N ASN A 95 17.83 3.08 8.78
CA ASN A 95 17.23 2.21 9.79
C ASN A 95 15.72 1.99 9.62
N VAL A 96 15.11 2.56 8.58
CA VAL A 96 13.71 2.28 8.18
C VAL A 96 13.67 1.85 6.72
N LEU A 97 13.99 2.74 5.77
CA LEU A 97 13.83 2.47 4.33
C LEU A 97 14.78 1.37 3.83
N GLU A 98 16.02 1.32 4.32
CA GLU A 98 17.04 0.33 3.95
C GLU A 98 17.15 -0.84 4.94
N ASN A 99 16.24 -0.94 5.92
CA ASN A 99 16.32 -1.95 6.98
C ASN A 99 15.27 -3.06 6.77
N PRO A 100 15.69 -4.32 6.53
CA PRO A 100 14.79 -5.44 6.31
C PRO A 100 13.82 -5.69 7.46
N SER A 101 14.17 -5.41 8.71
CA SER A 101 13.23 -5.51 9.85
C SER A 101 11.98 -4.63 9.68
N TRP A 102 12.05 -3.57 8.86
CA TRP A 102 10.92 -2.71 8.56
C TRP A 102 10.27 -3.04 7.22
N TYR A 103 11.05 -3.15 6.13
CA TYR A 103 10.45 -3.30 4.81
C TYR A 103 9.98 -4.73 4.50
N THR A 104 10.46 -5.78 5.19
CA THR A 104 10.01 -7.16 4.97
C THR A 104 8.86 -7.61 5.87
N ALA A 105 8.35 -6.74 6.74
CA ALA A 105 7.21 -7.03 7.59
C ALA A 105 5.87 -6.95 6.82
N TYR A 106 4.82 -7.57 7.37
CA TYR A 106 3.46 -7.50 6.82
C TYR A 106 2.54 -6.58 7.64
N THR A 107 1.34 -6.38 7.16
CA THR A 107 0.28 -5.66 7.88
C THR A 107 0.08 -6.26 9.28
N PRO A 108 0.00 -5.44 10.34
CA PRO A 108 0.00 -5.90 11.73
C PRO A 108 -1.35 -6.51 12.18
N TYR A 109 -1.84 -7.51 11.45
CA TYR A 109 -3.05 -8.24 11.83
C TYR A 109 -2.89 -9.08 13.09
N GLN A 110 -1.64 -9.47 13.41
CA GLN A 110 -1.29 -10.15 14.66
C GLN A 110 -0.54 -9.17 15.55
N PRO A 111 -1.26 -8.45 16.40
CA PRO A 111 -0.70 -7.31 17.11
C PRO A 111 0.37 -7.70 18.14
N GLU A 112 0.32 -8.90 18.72
CA GLU A 112 1.29 -9.33 19.73
C GLU A 112 2.73 -9.43 19.22
N ILE A 113 2.91 -9.54 17.90
CA ILE A 113 4.22 -9.58 17.25
C ILE A 113 4.50 -8.37 16.37
N SER A 114 3.75 -7.29 16.57
CA SER A 114 3.80 -6.09 15.72
C SER A 114 3.74 -4.80 16.55
N GLN A 115 4.14 -4.86 17.83
CA GLN A 115 3.96 -3.73 18.74
C GLN A 115 4.80 -2.52 18.38
N GLY A 116 6.01 -2.73 17.83
CA GLY A 116 6.87 -1.62 17.41
C GLY A 116 6.33 -0.89 16.20
N ARG A 117 5.85 -1.60 15.18
CA ARG A 117 5.24 -1.02 13.99
C ARG A 117 3.91 -0.32 14.31
N LEU A 118 3.11 -0.90 15.19
CA LEU A 118 1.88 -0.30 15.66
C LEU A 118 2.15 1.00 16.44
N GLU A 119 3.20 1.05 17.27
CA GLU A 119 3.64 2.29 17.93
C GLU A 119 4.06 3.33 16.91
N ALA A 120 4.87 2.96 15.92
CA ALA A 120 5.29 3.88 14.86
C ALA A 120 4.11 4.46 14.06
N LEU A 121 3.09 3.64 13.76
CA LEU A 121 1.87 4.09 13.09
C LEU A 121 1.01 4.97 14.00
N LEU A 122 0.98 4.71 15.29
CA LEU A 122 0.29 5.56 16.26
C LEU A 122 0.96 6.94 16.37
N ASN A 123 2.31 6.98 16.27
CA ASN A 123 3.05 8.26 16.16
C ASN A 123 2.62 9.03 14.91
N PHE A 124 2.50 8.35 13.75
CA PHE A 124 2.02 8.97 12.52
C PHE A 124 0.60 9.53 12.66
N GLN A 125 -0.33 8.73 13.21
CA GLN A 125 -1.72 9.19 13.47
C GLN A 125 -1.75 10.40 14.38
N THR A 126 -0.96 10.39 15.47
CA THR A 126 -0.89 11.49 16.43
C THR A 126 -0.31 12.75 15.78
N MET A 127 0.74 12.60 14.96
CA MET A 127 1.32 13.70 14.19
C MET A 127 0.26 14.36 13.29
N VAL A 128 -0.49 13.55 12.55
CA VAL A 128 -1.54 14.06 11.66
C VAL A 128 -2.67 14.73 12.46
N ASN A 129 -3.13 14.11 13.55
CA ASN A 129 -4.14 14.68 14.43
C ASN A 129 -3.75 16.07 14.95
N ASP A 130 -2.54 16.19 15.50
CA ASP A 130 -2.06 17.42 16.11
C ASP A 130 -1.86 18.55 15.08
N LEU A 131 -1.27 18.20 13.91
CA LEU A 131 -1.02 19.20 12.87
C LEU A 131 -2.33 19.69 12.24
N THR A 132 -3.26 18.77 11.97
CA THR A 132 -4.54 19.10 11.34
C THR A 132 -5.60 19.65 12.32
N GLY A 133 -5.39 19.48 13.61
CA GLY A 133 -6.38 19.81 14.65
C GLY A 133 -7.58 18.85 14.67
N MET A 134 -7.45 17.68 14.06
CA MET A 134 -8.52 16.68 13.97
C MET A 134 -8.47 15.68 15.12
N LYS A 135 -9.58 14.96 15.32
CA LYS A 135 -9.69 13.98 16.43
C LYS A 135 -9.03 12.66 16.12
N THR A 136 -9.17 12.16 14.89
CA THR A 136 -8.73 10.80 14.53
C THR A 136 -8.21 10.79 13.10
N ALA A 137 -6.96 10.36 12.92
CA ALA A 137 -6.35 10.09 11.63
C ALA A 137 -6.16 8.59 11.43
N ASN A 138 -6.18 8.12 10.18
CA ASN A 138 -5.85 6.74 9.84
C ASN A 138 -4.33 6.51 9.74
N ALA A 139 -3.94 5.25 9.60
CA ALA A 139 -2.54 4.85 9.58
C ALA A 139 -1.82 5.16 8.26
N SER A 140 -2.50 5.31 7.15
CA SER A 140 -2.10 5.98 5.89
C SER A 140 -3.17 5.82 4.81
N MET A 141 -3.08 6.69 3.80
CA MET A 141 -3.79 6.61 2.52
C MET A 141 -2.78 6.36 1.40
N LEU A 142 -3.27 6.14 0.18
CA LEU A 142 -2.41 5.83 -0.97
C LEU A 142 -1.68 7.06 -1.53
N ASP A 143 -2.38 8.19 -1.61
CA ASP A 143 -1.88 9.52 -1.96
C ASP A 143 -2.91 10.59 -1.59
N GLU A 144 -2.62 11.89 -1.83
CA GLU A 144 -3.53 12.99 -1.52
C GLU A 144 -4.81 12.96 -2.37
N GLY A 145 -4.68 12.72 -3.68
CA GLY A 145 -5.84 12.69 -4.57
C GLY A 145 -6.81 11.56 -4.21
N THR A 146 -6.30 10.37 -3.91
CA THR A 146 -7.11 9.24 -3.41
C THR A 146 -7.75 9.57 -2.07
N ALA A 147 -7.03 10.23 -1.16
CA ALA A 147 -7.57 10.65 0.14
C ALA A 147 -8.70 11.67 -0.03
N ALA A 148 -8.59 12.60 -1.00
CA ALA A 148 -9.65 13.56 -1.34
C ALA A 148 -10.91 12.86 -1.89
N VAL A 149 -10.73 11.85 -2.74
CA VAL A 149 -11.85 11.02 -3.23
C VAL A 149 -12.55 10.30 -2.07
N GLU A 150 -11.79 9.67 -1.19
CA GLU A 150 -12.37 8.97 -0.04
C GLU A 150 -13.09 9.95 0.91
N ALA A 151 -12.57 11.17 1.08
CA ALA A 151 -13.24 12.23 1.83
C ALA A 151 -14.58 12.66 1.19
N MET A 152 -14.63 12.78 -0.15
CA MET A 152 -15.88 12.99 -0.89
C MET A 152 -16.89 11.88 -0.61
N MET A 153 -16.42 10.62 -0.60
CA MET A 153 -17.28 9.46 -0.31
C MET A 153 -17.78 9.44 1.14
N ILE A 154 -16.95 9.86 2.12
CA ILE A 154 -17.40 10.03 3.51
C ILE A 154 -18.46 11.12 3.58
N ALA A 155 -18.20 12.27 2.95
CA ALA A 155 -19.15 13.39 2.91
C ALA A 155 -20.49 12.94 2.31
N ARG A 156 -20.48 12.20 1.20
CA ARG A 156 -21.69 11.65 0.55
C ARG A 156 -22.54 10.79 1.49
N ARG A 157 -21.88 9.94 2.29
CA ARG A 157 -22.57 9.00 3.21
C ARG A 157 -23.02 9.65 4.52
N SER A 158 -22.31 10.69 4.97
CA SER A 158 -22.47 11.23 6.32
C SER A 158 -23.16 12.59 6.36
N SER A 159 -23.30 13.28 5.22
CA SER A 159 -24.00 14.54 5.10
C SER A 159 -25.49 14.38 5.36
N LYS A 160 -26.08 15.43 5.89
CA LYS A 160 -27.54 15.57 6.04
C LYS A 160 -28.20 16.17 4.81
N ALA A 161 -27.40 16.75 3.88
CA ALA A 161 -27.90 17.29 2.63
C ALA A 161 -28.30 16.19 1.67
N THR A 162 -29.37 16.41 0.89
CA THR A 162 -29.91 15.45 -0.08
C THR A 162 -29.38 15.65 -1.51
N SER A 163 -28.66 16.73 -1.74
CA SER A 163 -28.00 17.03 -3.02
C SER A 163 -26.98 15.95 -3.41
N ASN A 164 -26.72 15.76 -4.70
CA ASN A 164 -25.62 14.95 -5.22
C ASN A 164 -24.43 15.78 -5.73
N VAL A 165 -24.42 17.09 -5.43
CA VAL A 165 -23.35 18.02 -5.81
C VAL A 165 -22.25 18.01 -4.77
N PHE A 166 -20.99 17.94 -5.23
CA PHE A 166 -19.78 18.15 -4.47
C PHE A 166 -19.01 19.33 -5.04
N PHE A 167 -18.81 20.36 -4.23
CA PHE A 167 -18.04 21.52 -4.63
C PHE A 167 -16.54 21.30 -4.47
N VAL A 168 -15.75 21.70 -5.46
CA VAL A 168 -14.30 21.62 -5.44
C VAL A 168 -13.71 23.02 -5.67
N ASP A 169 -12.82 23.46 -4.80
CA ASP A 169 -12.06 24.70 -5.00
C ASP A 169 -11.32 24.67 -6.34
N ALA A 170 -11.51 25.72 -7.15
CA ALA A 170 -10.82 25.85 -8.42
C ALA A 170 -9.30 25.85 -8.29
N ASP A 171 -8.78 26.25 -7.11
CA ASP A 171 -7.35 26.25 -6.77
C ASP A 171 -6.85 24.90 -6.18
N THR A 172 -7.65 23.84 -6.26
CA THR A 172 -7.22 22.47 -5.93
C THR A 172 -6.17 21.97 -6.92
N LEU A 173 -5.24 21.12 -6.44
CA LEU A 173 -4.21 20.49 -7.27
C LEU A 173 -4.83 19.81 -8.50
N PRO A 174 -4.26 19.99 -9.71
CA PRO A 174 -4.87 19.51 -10.95
C PRO A 174 -5.05 17.98 -10.99
N GLN A 175 -4.11 17.21 -10.45
CA GLN A 175 -4.22 15.76 -10.35
C GLN A 175 -5.34 15.33 -9.40
N THR A 176 -5.57 16.06 -8.32
CA THR A 176 -6.66 15.78 -7.36
C THR A 176 -8.03 16.08 -8.01
N LYS A 177 -8.14 17.18 -8.79
CA LYS A 177 -9.36 17.48 -9.56
C LYS A 177 -9.71 16.36 -10.53
N ALA A 178 -8.73 15.93 -11.32
CA ALA A 178 -8.92 14.85 -12.30
C ALA A 178 -9.35 13.52 -11.65
N LEU A 179 -8.80 13.19 -10.48
CA LEU A 179 -9.20 12.01 -9.71
C LEU A 179 -10.64 12.13 -9.19
N LEU A 180 -11.00 13.29 -8.63
CA LEU A 180 -12.37 13.55 -8.14
C LEU A 180 -13.38 13.39 -9.27
N GLU A 181 -13.15 13.99 -10.44
CA GLU A 181 -14.03 13.89 -11.62
C GLU A 181 -14.19 12.45 -12.07
N HIS A 182 -13.07 11.73 -12.26
CA HIS A 182 -13.10 10.34 -12.74
C HIS A 182 -13.78 9.38 -11.78
N ARG A 183 -13.63 9.58 -10.48
CA ARG A 183 -14.22 8.74 -9.43
C ARG A 183 -15.66 9.12 -9.09
N ALA A 184 -16.07 10.34 -9.38
CA ALA A 184 -17.44 10.84 -9.21
C ALA A 184 -18.40 10.29 -10.28
N GLU A 185 -17.91 10.14 -11.52
CA GLU A 185 -18.73 9.79 -12.69
C GLU A 185 -19.49 8.46 -12.51
N PRO A 186 -18.87 7.32 -12.12
CA PRO A 186 -19.58 6.04 -11.97
C PRO A 186 -20.65 6.05 -10.88
N LEU A 187 -20.57 6.99 -9.96
CA LEU A 187 -21.43 7.12 -8.79
C LEU A 187 -22.44 8.25 -8.93
N GLU A 188 -22.53 8.84 -10.14
CA GLU A 188 -23.44 9.92 -10.47
C GLU A 188 -23.31 11.15 -9.55
N ILE A 189 -22.10 11.40 -9.02
CA ILE A 189 -21.79 12.59 -8.23
C ILE A 189 -21.46 13.71 -9.19
N GLN A 190 -22.09 14.87 -9.00
CA GLN A 190 -21.84 16.06 -9.80
C GLN A 190 -20.74 16.91 -9.15
N ILE A 191 -19.63 17.11 -9.85
CA ILE A 191 -18.56 18.03 -9.41
C ILE A 191 -18.86 19.43 -9.94
N GLU A 192 -18.82 20.42 -9.05
CA GLU A 192 -18.91 21.86 -9.40
C GLU A 192 -17.72 22.62 -8.84
N TYR A 193 -17.16 23.53 -9.64
CA TYR A 193 -16.01 24.33 -9.21
C TYR A 193 -16.44 25.68 -8.66
N TYR A 194 -15.75 26.15 -7.61
CA TYR A 194 -15.96 27.47 -7.02
C TYR A 194 -14.62 28.13 -6.64
N ASP A 195 -14.62 29.46 -6.43
CA ASP A 195 -13.46 30.16 -5.88
C ASP A 195 -13.58 30.24 -4.34
N ALA A 196 -12.64 29.63 -3.63
CA ALA A 196 -12.63 29.59 -2.17
C ALA A 196 -12.39 30.96 -1.48
N ALA A 197 -12.13 32.03 -2.25
CA ALA A 197 -12.17 33.39 -1.71
C ALA A 197 -13.60 33.83 -1.34
N SER A 198 -14.62 33.08 -1.75
CA SER A 198 -16.03 33.30 -1.44
C SER A 198 -16.68 32.03 -0.94
N ALA A 199 -17.77 32.18 -0.15
CA ALA A 199 -18.53 31.03 0.31
C ALA A 199 -19.24 30.35 -0.89
N PRO A 200 -19.22 28.98 -0.98
CA PRO A 200 -20.01 28.26 -1.97
C PRO A 200 -21.52 28.51 -1.73
N ALA A 201 -22.29 28.57 -2.83
CA ALA A 201 -23.72 28.86 -2.76
C ALA A 201 -24.54 27.75 -3.43
N GLY A 202 -25.70 27.43 -2.90
CA GLY A 202 -26.60 26.38 -3.40
C GLY A 202 -26.75 25.21 -2.47
N GLU A 203 -27.28 24.10 -2.99
CA GLU A 203 -27.44 22.83 -2.26
C GLU A 203 -26.33 21.86 -2.67
N PHE A 204 -25.56 21.37 -1.72
CA PHE A 204 -24.47 20.40 -1.94
C PHE A 204 -24.31 19.50 -0.70
N PHE A 205 -23.75 18.30 -0.88
CA PHE A 205 -23.51 17.38 0.24
C PHE A 205 -22.13 17.55 0.87
N GLY A 206 -21.19 18.16 0.14
CA GLY A 206 -19.85 18.39 0.63
C GLY A 206 -19.09 19.40 -0.22
N VAL A 207 -18.02 19.93 0.33
CA VAL A 207 -17.13 20.88 -0.32
C VAL A 207 -15.69 20.57 0.01
N LEU A 208 -14.79 20.69 -0.97
CA LEU A 208 -13.35 20.59 -0.79
C LEU A 208 -12.69 21.95 -1.03
N VAL A 209 -11.78 22.33 -0.11
CA VAL A 209 -10.91 23.50 -0.24
C VAL A 209 -9.45 23.09 -0.09
N GLN A 210 -8.57 23.58 -0.98
CA GLN A 210 -7.12 23.36 -0.91
C GLN A 210 -6.45 24.40 -0.02
N TYR A 211 -5.58 23.97 0.90
CA TYR A 211 -5.01 24.83 1.94
C TYR A 211 -3.53 24.52 2.27
N PRO A 212 -2.55 25.29 1.68
CA PRO A 212 -2.69 26.32 0.64
C PRO A 212 -3.15 25.78 -0.70
N GLY A 213 -3.68 26.66 -1.57
CA GLY A 213 -4.08 26.32 -2.93
C GLY A 213 -2.90 26.00 -3.85
N ALA A 214 -3.16 25.46 -5.03
CA ALA A 214 -2.13 25.16 -6.06
C ALA A 214 -1.38 26.40 -6.55
N THR A 215 -1.99 27.58 -6.43
CA THR A 215 -1.33 28.89 -6.70
C THR A 215 -0.48 29.38 -5.53
N GLY A 216 -0.48 28.68 -4.41
CA GLY A 216 0.12 29.06 -3.14
C GLY A 216 -0.79 29.92 -2.26
N ARG A 217 -1.98 30.31 -2.74
CA ARG A 217 -2.90 31.21 -2.03
C ARG A 217 -3.41 30.58 -0.73
N ILE A 218 -3.32 31.33 0.36
CA ILE A 218 -3.97 31.00 1.63
C ILE A 218 -5.26 31.81 1.72
N VAL A 219 -6.41 31.13 1.88
CA VAL A 219 -7.74 31.73 2.01
C VAL A 219 -8.31 31.52 3.41
N ASP A 220 -9.33 32.31 3.76
CA ASP A 220 -10.10 32.09 4.99
C ASP A 220 -11.09 30.93 4.79
N ILE A 221 -10.59 29.71 5.02
CA ILE A 221 -11.40 28.49 4.86
C ILE A 221 -12.60 28.43 5.82
N LYS A 222 -12.60 29.24 6.88
CA LYS A 222 -13.75 29.28 7.80
C LYS A 222 -15.03 29.73 7.11
N LEU A 223 -14.95 30.61 6.11
CA LEU A 223 -16.09 31.03 5.31
C LEU A 223 -16.74 29.86 4.57
N VAL A 224 -15.88 28.99 4.03
CA VAL A 224 -16.30 27.78 3.28
C VAL A 224 -16.93 26.75 4.25
N ILE A 225 -16.30 26.54 5.40
CA ILE A 225 -16.76 25.61 6.43
C ILE A 225 -18.12 26.03 6.96
N ASP A 226 -18.28 27.30 7.33
CA ASP A 226 -19.54 27.84 7.87
C ASP A 226 -20.68 27.75 6.83
N ALA A 227 -20.38 27.97 5.54
CA ALA A 227 -21.37 27.81 4.46
C ALA A 227 -21.79 26.34 4.27
N ALA A 228 -20.85 25.40 4.33
CA ALA A 228 -21.16 23.97 4.27
C ALA A 228 -22.07 23.54 5.42
N HIS A 229 -21.71 23.92 6.64
CA HIS A 229 -22.50 23.59 7.82
C HIS A 229 -23.92 24.20 7.80
N ALA A 230 -24.08 25.40 7.22
CA ALA A 230 -25.38 26.07 7.10
C ALA A 230 -26.39 25.26 6.25
N VAL A 231 -25.90 24.46 5.29
CA VAL A 231 -26.76 23.60 4.45
C VAL A 231 -26.71 22.11 4.87
N GLY A 232 -26.02 21.79 5.97
CA GLY A 232 -25.89 20.42 6.48
C GLY A 232 -24.90 19.56 5.68
N ALA A 233 -24.06 20.18 4.85
CA ALA A 233 -22.97 19.56 4.12
C ALA A 233 -21.71 19.42 4.99
N LEU A 234 -20.74 18.59 4.55
CA LEU A 234 -19.44 18.43 5.20
C LEU A 234 -18.37 19.24 4.45
N ALA A 235 -17.46 19.85 5.24
CA ALA A 235 -16.30 20.57 4.75
C ALA A 235 -15.04 19.72 4.82
N VAL A 236 -14.36 19.55 3.66
CA VAL A 236 -13.10 18.85 3.49
C VAL A 236 -12.00 19.87 3.21
N ALA A 237 -10.88 19.81 3.96
CA ALA A 237 -9.68 20.57 3.64
C ALA A 237 -8.57 19.63 3.15
N ALA A 238 -8.00 19.92 1.96
CA ALA A 238 -6.78 19.28 1.48
C ALA A 238 -5.60 20.17 1.90
N ALA A 239 -4.78 19.70 2.86
CA ALA A 239 -3.84 20.56 3.58
C ALA A 239 -2.40 20.04 3.55
N ASP A 240 -1.44 20.97 3.47
CA ASP A 240 0.00 20.69 3.58
C ASP A 240 0.44 20.67 5.04
N LEU A 241 0.90 19.51 5.53
CA LEU A 241 1.31 19.33 6.93
C LEU A 241 2.44 20.28 7.37
N LEU A 242 3.38 20.62 6.46
CA LEU A 242 4.47 21.53 6.81
C LEU A 242 3.95 22.96 6.97
N ALA A 243 3.07 23.40 6.09
CA ALA A 243 2.40 24.69 6.21
C ALA A 243 1.60 24.78 7.51
N LEU A 244 0.94 23.70 7.94
CA LEU A 244 0.16 23.65 9.19
C LEU A 244 1.00 23.82 10.46
N THR A 245 2.31 23.78 10.38
CA THR A 245 3.18 24.17 11.52
C THR A 245 3.19 25.69 11.74
N MET A 246 2.78 26.47 10.72
CA MET A 246 2.80 27.95 10.73
C MET A 246 1.42 28.58 10.55
N ILE A 247 0.48 27.91 9.85
CA ILE A 247 -0.89 28.42 9.63
C ILE A 247 -1.91 27.67 10.49
N VAL A 248 -3.02 28.35 10.83
CA VAL A 248 -4.10 27.79 11.66
C VAL A 248 -4.61 26.50 11.03
N SER A 249 -4.75 25.46 11.85
CA SER A 249 -5.17 24.14 11.37
C SER A 249 -6.65 24.11 10.94
N PRO A 250 -7.02 23.35 9.94
CA PRO A 250 -8.41 23.24 9.49
C PRO A 250 -9.37 22.76 10.59
N GLY A 251 -8.92 21.86 11.48
CA GLY A 251 -9.73 21.37 12.61
C GLY A 251 -10.08 22.47 13.61
N GLU A 252 -9.16 23.41 13.88
CA GLU A 252 -9.45 24.58 14.74
C GLU A 252 -10.47 25.53 14.10
N LEU A 253 -10.54 25.54 12.77
CA LEU A 253 -11.52 26.34 12.01
C LEU A 253 -12.85 25.62 11.80
N GLY A 254 -12.94 24.35 12.22
CA GLY A 254 -14.16 23.55 12.21
C GLY A 254 -14.35 22.60 11.03
N ALA A 255 -13.30 22.31 10.26
CA ALA A 255 -13.38 21.32 9.18
C ALA A 255 -13.85 19.95 9.70
N ASP A 256 -14.59 19.21 8.89
CA ASP A 256 -15.09 17.88 9.23
C ASP A 256 -14.09 16.79 8.88
N ILE A 257 -13.35 16.96 7.76
CA ILE A 257 -12.37 16.02 7.22
C ILE A 257 -11.16 16.81 6.74
N VAL A 258 -9.96 16.30 7.02
CA VAL A 258 -8.71 16.86 6.49
C VAL A 258 -7.92 15.76 5.81
N VAL A 259 -7.48 16.02 4.59
CA VAL A 259 -6.68 15.10 3.76
C VAL A 259 -5.40 15.77 3.28
N GLY A 260 -4.46 14.99 2.80
CA GLY A 260 -3.23 15.53 2.21
C GLY A 260 -2.17 14.44 2.04
N ASN A 261 -0.92 14.90 1.90
CA ASN A 261 0.25 14.05 1.73
C ASN A 261 1.30 14.36 2.80
N SER A 262 1.96 13.33 3.32
CA SER A 262 3.06 13.48 4.28
C SER A 262 4.46 13.45 3.64
N GLN A 263 4.56 13.52 2.30
CA GLN A 263 5.80 13.37 1.53
C GLN A 263 6.90 14.33 1.99
N ARG A 264 6.59 15.61 2.26
CA ARG A 264 7.60 16.59 2.68
C ARG A 264 8.15 16.33 4.10
N PHE A 265 7.74 15.29 4.78
CA PHE A 265 8.31 14.82 6.05
C PHE A 265 9.34 13.72 5.80
N GLY A 266 10.39 14.07 5.06
CA GLY A 266 11.55 13.22 4.83
C GLY A 266 11.37 12.07 3.84
N VAL A 267 10.31 12.05 3.05
CA VAL A 267 10.09 11.02 2.02
C VAL A 267 10.54 11.56 0.66
N PRO A 268 11.42 10.85 -0.09
CA PRO A 268 11.84 11.27 -1.42
C PRO A 268 10.65 11.48 -2.37
N MET A 269 10.78 12.39 -3.35
CA MET A 269 9.74 12.62 -4.36
C MET A 269 9.43 11.39 -5.21
N GLY A 270 10.46 10.59 -5.54
CA GLY A 270 10.32 9.26 -6.14
C GLY A 270 9.55 9.21 -7.45
N PHE A 271 9.64 10.24 -8.27
CA PHE A 271 8.88 10.38 -9.52
C PHE A 271 7.35 10.25 -9.30
N GLY A 272 6.88 10.65 -8.11
CA GLY A 272 5.47 10.66 -7.72
C GLY A 272 5.06 9.70 -6.61
N GLY A 273 5.93 8.79 -6.21
CA GLY A 273 5.65 7.87 -5.11
C GLY A 273 6.58 6.66 -5.02
N PRO A 274 6.35 5.82 -3.97
CA PRO A 274 5.20 5.81 -3.04
C PRO A 274 5.26 6.92 -1.99
N HIS A 275 4.11 7.48 -1.63
CA HIS A 275 3.97 8.49 -0.57
C HIS A 275 2.81 8.14 0.34
N ALA A 276 2.93 8.41 1.65
CA ALA A 276 1.82 8.24 2.57
C ALA A 276 0.88 9.46 2.52
N GLY A 277 -0.25 9.31 1.83
CA GLY A 277 -1.39 10.20 2.01
C GLY A 277 -1.97 10.05 3.41
N TYR A 278 -2.74 11.01 3.88
CA TYR A 278 -3.45 10.93 5.16
C TYR A 278 -4.91 11.36 5.03
N LEU A 279 -5.73 10.86 5.94
CA LEU A 279 -7.11 11.26 6.11
C LEU A 279 -7.41 11.32 7.61
N ALA A 280 -7.87 12.49 8.07
CA ALA A 280 -8.24 12.73 9.45
C ALA A 280 -9.66 13.29 9.53
N VAL A 281 -10.39 12.90 10.57
CA VAL A 281 -11.80 13.28 10.76
C VAL A 281 -12.06 13.86 12.15
N ARG A 282 -13.11 14.68 12.26
CA ARG A 282 -13.66 15.05 13.54
C ARG A 282 -14.29 13.84 14.27
N ALA A 283 -14.59 14.01 15.55
CA ALA A 283 -15.34 13.02 16.31
C ALA A 283 -16.65 12.65 15.57
N ASP A 284 -17.10 11.42 15.79
CA ASP A 284 -18.30 10.79 15.21
C ASP A 284 -18.18 10.32 13.75
N LEU A 285 -17.08 10.59 13.03
CA LEU A 285 -16.83 10.11 11.69
C LEU A 285 -15.85 8.92 11.63
N GLU A 286 -15.27 8.48 12.74
CA GLU A 286 -14.24 7.41 12.79
C GLU A 286 -14.74 6.10 12.14
N ARG A 287 -16.03 5.77 12.33
CA ARG A 287 -16.63 4.56 11.76
C ARG A 287 -16.89 4.64 10.25
N SER A 288 -16.74 5.83 9.67
CA SER A 288 -16.87 6.07 8.21
C SER A 288 -15.53 6.16 7.49
N MET A 289 -14.42 6.18 8.24
CA MET A 289 -13.07 6.31 7.67
C MET A 289 -12.68 5.08 6.85
N PRO A 290 -11.99 5.23 5.73
CA PRO A 290 -11.29 4.17 5.03
C PRO A 290 -9.94 3.86 5.66
N GLY A 291 -9.33 2.79 5.22
CA GLY A 291 -7.99 2.40 5.63
C GLY A 291 -7.91 1.88 7.06
N ARG A 292 -6.70 1.55 7.47
CA ARG A 292 -6.44 0.97 8.79
C ARG A 292 -6.37 2.05 9.86
N LEU A 293 -6.75 1.66 11.06
CA LEU A 293 -6.73 2.52 12.23
C LEU A 293 -6.05 1.76 13.38
N VAL A 294 -4.97 2.32 13.91
CA VAL A 294 -4.30 1.80 15.11
C VAL A 294 -4.97 2.38 16.34
N GLY A 295 -5.21 1.53 17.32
CA GLY A 295 -5.77 1.92 18.60
C GLY A 295 -5.04 1.29 19.76
N VAL A 296 -5.22 1.89 20.94
CA VAL A 296 -4.70 1.41 22.21
C VAL A 296 -5.69 0.43 22.84
N SER A 297 -5.19 -0.67 23.37
CA SER A 297 -5.94 -1.66 24.16
C SER A 297 -5.11 -2.10 25.36
N VAL A 298 -5.49 -3.19 25.97
CA VAL A 298 -4.73 -3.86 27.03
C VAL A 298 -4.56 -5.35 26.71
N ASP A 299 -3.52 -5.95 27.25
CA ASP A 299 -3.39 -7.41 27.22
C ASP A 299 -4.12 -8.06 28.41
N VAL A 300 -4.10 -9.38 28.49
CA VAL A 300 -4.78 -10.14 29.55
C VAL A 300 -4.23 -9.89 30.96
N GLU A 301 -3.07 -9.25 31.09
CA GLU A 301 -2.51 -8.79 32.37
C GLU A 301 -2.83 -7.31 32.68
N GLY A 302 -3.55 -6.63 31.78
CA GLY A 302 -3.90 -5.22 31.89
C GLY A 302 -2.78 -4.27 31.43
N ALA A 303 -1.71 -4.80 30.84
CA ALA A 303 -0.65 -3.97 30.28
C ALA A 303 -1.12 -3.29 28.98
N PRO A 304 -0.76 -2.00 28.76
CA PRO A 304 -1.08 -1.32 27.50
C PRO A 304 -0.51 -2.06 26.29
N ALA A 305 -1.32 -2.15 25.24
CA ALA A 305 -0.96 -2.82 24.00
C ALA A 305 -1.61 -2.13 22.79
N TYR A 306 -0.97 -2.20 21.64
CA TYR A 306 -1.47 -1.61 20.39
C TYR A 306 -2.07 -2.66 19.49
N ARG A 307 -3.07 -2.28 18.70
CA ARG A 307 -3.74 -3.17 17.73
C ARG A 307 -4.39 -2.38 16.61
N LEU A 308 -4.72 -3.04 15.51
CA LEU A 308 -5.67 -2.50 14.54
C LEU A 308 -7.07 -2.52 15.18
N THR A 309 -7.78 -1.39 15.11
CA THR A 309 -9.09 -1.20 15.74
C THR A 309 -10.17 -0.92 14.69
N LEU A 310 -11.44 -1.10 15.07
CA LEU A 310 -12.61 -0.92 14.21
C LEU A 310 -12.51 -1.70 12.87
N GLN A 311 -11.88 -2.86 12.85
CA GLN A 311 -11.68 -3.69 11.65
C GLN A 311 -12.98 -4.07 10.95
N THR A 312 -14.11 -4.05 11.63
CA THR A 312 -15.44 -4.28 11.04
C THR A 312 -15.81 -3.29 9.93
N ARG A 313 -15.06 -2.18 9.76
CA ARG A 313 -15.22 -1.23 8.65
C ARG A 313 -14.55 -1.72 7.36
N GLU A 314 -13.52 -2.58 7.48
CA GLU A 314 -12.65 -2.96 6.38
C GLU A 314 -13.35 -3.88 5.38
N GLN A 315 -12.89 -3.85 4.12
CA GLN A 315 -13.51 -4.56 3.00
C GLN A 315 -13.52 -6.08 3.17
N HIS A 316 -12.53 -6.67 3.87
CA HIS A 316 -12.47 -8.12 4.11
C HIS A 316 -13.60 -8.63 5.03
N ILE A 317 -14.21 -7.73 5.82
CA ILE A 317 -15.38 -8.03 6.65
C ILE A 317 -16.68 -7.65 5.95
N ARG A 318 -16.74 -6.46 5.33
CA ARG A 318 -17.98 -5.91 4.75
C ARG A 318 -18.29 -6.36 3.33
N ARG A 319 -17.28 -6.80 2.55
CA ARG A 319 -17.40 -7.23 1.15
C ARG A 319 -18.17 -6.21 0.31
N GLU A 320 -19.30 -6.60 -0.32
CA GLU A 320 -20.16 -5.74 -1.15
C GLU A 320 -20.75 -4.53 -0.41
N ARG A 321 -20.73 -4.55 0.92
CA ARG A 321 -21.17 -3.41 1.76
C ARG A 321 -20.00 -2.51 2.15
N ALA A 322 -18.80 -2.80 1.70
CA ALA A 322 -17.64 -1.97 1.96
C ALA A 322 -17.79 -0.61 1.29
N THR A 323 -17.29 0.41 1.96
CA THR A 323 -17.37 1.80 1.49
C THR A 323 -16.07 2.30 0.86
N SER A 324 -15.02 1.47 0.90
CA SER A 324 -13.72 1.68 0.28
C SER A 324 -13.09 0.33 -0.05
N ASN A 325 -12.24 0.28 -1.07
CA ASN A 325 -11.48 -0.89 -1.46
C ASN A 325 -10.03 -0.90 -0.94
N ILE A 326 -9.62 0.10 -0.16
CA ILE A 326 -8.24 0.21 0.35
C ILE A 326 -7.89 -0.99 1.22
N CYS A 327 -6.81 -1.68 0.86
CA CYS A 327 -6.24 -2.82 1.58
C CYS A 327 -4.76 -2.56 1.90
N THR A 328 -3.85 -2.68 0.91
CA THR A 328 -2.48 -2.19 1.00
C THR A 328 -2.50 -0.66 0.95
N ALA A 329 -1.78 -0.02 1.88
CA ALA A 329 -1.63 1.43 1.94
C ALA A 329 -0.14 1.80 1.74
N GLN A 330 0.40 2.79 2.45
CA GLN A 330 1.78 3.25 2.31
C GLN A 330 2.49 3.28 3.68
N VAL A 331 2.42 2.15 4.39
CA VAL A 331 2.81 2.06 5.81
C VAL A 331 4.28 2.41 6.04
N LEU A 332 5.21 1.90 5.22
CA LEU A 332 6.64 2.19 5.39
C LEU A 332 6.92 3.70 5.29
N LEU A 333 6.25 4.38 4.35
CA LEU A 333 6.38 5.82 4.14
C LEU A 333 5.72 6.63 5.27
N ALA A 334 4.61 6.13 5.82
CA ALA A 334 3.98 6.71 7.01
C ALA A 334 4.90 6.61 8.23
N VAL A 335 5.57 5.47 8.41
CA VAL A 335 6.59 5.29 9.45
C VAL A 335 7.73 6.31 9.27
N MET A 336 8.25 6.45 8.05
CA MET A 336 9.31 7.45 7.76
C MET A 336 8.87 8.86 8.12
N ALA A 337 7.67 9.28 7.69
CA ALA A 337 7.12 10.61 7.97
C ALA A 337 6.86 10.83 9.47
N GLY A 338 6.32 9.84 10.16
CA GLY A 338 6.15 9.88 11.61
C GLY A 338 7.49 10.02 12.36
N MET A 339 8.51 9.25 11.93
CA MET A 339 9.85 9.30 12.51
C MET A 339 10.59 10.62 12.18
N TYR A 340 10.31 11.23 11.03
CA TYR A 340 10.80 12.58 10.71
C TYR A 340 10.28 13.60 11.73
N ALA A 341 8.98 13.54 12.04
CA ALA A 341 8.39 14.40 13.06
C ALA A 341 8.93 14.12 14.47
N VAL A 342 9.18 12.87 14.82
CA VAL A 342 9.82 12.47 16.10
C VAL A 342 11.25 13.01 16.19
N TYR A 343 12.01 12.96 15.09
CA TYR A 343 13.41 13.39 15.06
C TYR A 343 13.56 14.90 15.15
N HIS A 344 12.75 15.65 14.39
CA HIS A 344 12.81 17.11 14.36
C HIS A 344 12.07 17.78 15.53
N GLY A 345 11.01 17.14 16.00
CA GLY A 345 10.10 17.71 16.99
C GLY A 345 9.36 18.96 16.51
N PRO A 346 8.46 19.51 17.32
CA PRO A 346 7.65 20.67 16.91
C PRO A 346 8.52 21.91 16.58
N ALA A 347 9.58 22.15 17.33
CA ALA A 347 10.47 23.28 17.09
C ALA A 347 11.29 23.14 15.79
N GLY A 348 11.79 21.92 15.50
CA GLY A 348 12.53 21.64 14.26
C GLY A 348 11.63 21.75 13.02
N LEU A 349 10.42 21.18 13.06
CA LEU A 349 9.47 21.30 11.95
C LEU A 349 9.09 22.77 11.69
N ARG A 350 8.81 23.55 12.74
CA ARG A 350 8.56 24.99 12.59
C ARG A 350 9.76 25.73 12.01
N ALA A 351 10.98 25.38 12.42
CA ALA A 351 12.19 26.00 11.88
C ALA A 351 12.39 25.71 10.38
N ILE A 352 12.11 24.48 9.95
CA ILE A 352 12.10 24.08 8.52
C ILE A 352 11.07 24.90 7.76
N ALA A 353 9.82 24.91 8.21
CA ALA A 353 8.73 25.66 7.58
C ALA A 353 9.03 27.16 7.50
N ALA A 354 9.53 27.74 8.58
CA ALA A 354 9.92 29.15 8.63
C ALA A 354 11.07 29.48 7.66
N SER A 355 12.04 28.56 7.52
CA SER A 355 13.11 28.71 6.53
C SER A 355 12.58 28.71 5.10
N VAL A 356 11.71 27.76 4.78
CA VAL A 356 11.04 27.67 3.46
C VAL A 356 10.25 28.95 3.17
N HIS A 357 9.41 29.37 4.10
CA HIS A 357 8.59 30.59 3.94
C HIS A 357 9.44 31.84 3.76
N ARG A 358 10.50 32.02 4.53
CA ARG A 358 11.41 33.18 4.41
C ARG A 358 12.10 33.21 3.05
N LYS A 359 12.59 32.07 2.55
CA LYS A 359 13.20 31.95 1.23
C LYS A 359 12.20 32.36 0.12
N ALA A 360 10.98 31.85 0.18
CA ALA A 360 9.92 32.19 -0.77
C ALA A 360 9.56 33.67 -0.72
N LEU A 361 9.42 34.24 0.47
CA LEU A 361 9.10 35.65 0.68
C LEU A 361 10.24 36.57 0.19
N ALA A 362 11.50 36.19 0.44
CA ALA A 362 12.67 36.94 -0.02
C ALA A 362 12.73 36.96 -1.55
N LEU A 363 12.56 35.84 -2.21
CA LEU A 363 12.53 35.75 -3.67
C LEU A 363 11.37 36.55 -4.26
N ALA A 364 10.14 36.38 -3.76
CA ALA A 364 8.96 37.10 -4.22
C ALA A 364 9.15 38.64 -4.06
N THR A 365 9.73 39.08 -2.95
CA THR A 365 10.03 40.50 -2.71
C THR A 365 11.09 41.03 -3.67
N SER A 366 12.16 40.25 -3.94
CA SER A 366 13.20 40.63 -4.90
C SER A 366 12.62 40.79 -6.30
N LEU A 367 11.79 39.89 -6.75
CA LEU A 367 11.12 39.95 -8.06
C LEU A 367 10.13 41.15 -8.15
N LYS A 368 9.35 41.38 -7.09
CA LYS A 368 8.47 42.58 -7.02
C LYS A 368 9.29 43.90 -7.09
N SER A 369 10.43 43.96 -6.40
CA SER A 369 11.30 45.15 -6.42
C SER A 369 11.92 45.41 -7.78
N ALA A 370 12.09 44.39 -8.60
CA ALA A 370 12.51 44.51 -10.00
C ALA A 370 11.36 44.87 -10.96
N GLY A 371 10.15 45.09 -10.44
CA GLY A 371 8.98 45.52 -11.25
C GLY A 371 8.20 44.38 -11.88
N LEU A 372 8.43 43.13 -11.46
CA LEU A 372 7.70 41.97 -11.97
C LEU A 372 6.33 41.81 -11.26
N SER A 373 5.35 41.31 -12.03
CA SER A 373 4.02 41.01 -11.47
C SER A 373 4.01 39.70 -10.74
N VAL A 374 4.25 39.75 -9.43
CA VAL A 374 4.22 38.61 -8.53
C VAL A 374 2.88 38.56 -7.79
N SER A 375 2.37 37.38 -7.50
CA SER A 375 1.15 37.17 -6.69
C SER A 375 1.06 38.14 -5.50
N ASP A 376 -0.11 38.71 -5.29
CA ASP A 376 -0.36 39.73 -4.24
C ASP A 376 -1.07 39.16 -3.00
N HIS A 377 -1.48 37.88 -3.04
CA HIS A 377 -2.10 37.17 -1.91
C HIS A 377 -1.06 36.65 -0.90
N THR A 378 -1.52 36.34 0.29
CA THR A 378 -0.73 35.63 1.30
C THR A 378 -0.46 34.20 0.83
N PHE A 379 0.81 33.76 0.92
CA PHE A 379 1.23 32.40 0.54
C PHE A 379 2.19 31.82 1.60
N PHE A 380 2.40 30.51 1.54
CA PHE A 380 3.38 29.82 2.39
C PHE A 380 4.74 29.71 1.67
N ASP A 381 4.80 28.95 0.61
CA ASP A 381 6.05 28.59 -0.10
C ASP A 381 5.94 28.72 -1.62
N THR A 382 4.74 28.90 -2.14
CA THR A 382 4.44 28.91 -3.57
C THR A 382 3.82 30.24 -3.99
N PHE A 383 4.27 30.77 -5.13
CA PHE A 383 3.73 31.99 -5.73
C PHE A 383 3.89 31.97 -7.25
N ARG A 384 3.23 32.89 -7.95
CA ARG A 384 3.31 33.00 -9.41
C ARG A 384 3.88 34.33 -9.84
N VAL A 385 4.58 34.33 -10.99
CA VAL A 385 5.10 35.52 -11.68
C VAL A 385 4.45 35.58 -13.06
N SER A 386 3.68 36.64 -13.33
CA SER A 386 2.91 36.81 -14.55
C SER A 386 3.48 37.94 -15.43
N GLY A 387 3.13 37.96 -16.74
CA GLY A 387 3.57 38.94 -17.68
C GLY A 387 5.02 38.73 -18.14
N VAL A 388 5.51 37.53 -18.14
CA VAL A 388 6.86 37.15 -18.56
C VAL A 388 6.80 36.24 -19.79
N ASP A 389 7.93 36.09 -20.49
CA ASP A 389 8.12 34.98 -21.46
C ASP A 389 8.42 33.70 -20.70
N ALA A 390 7.38 32.93 -20.42
CA ALA A 390 7.48 31.73 -19.61
C ALA A 390 8.38 30.67 -20.23
N SER A 391 8.40 30.55 -21.56
CA SER A 391 9.28 29.59 -22.25
C SER A 391 10.75 29.98 -22.10
N ALA A 392 11.08 31.25 -22.31
CA ALA A 392 12.45 31.74 -22.14
C ALA A 392 12.95 31.62 -20.68
N ILE A 393 12.06 31.84 -19.70
CA ILE A 393 12.39 31.64 -18.27
C ILE A 393 12.64 30.17 -17.96
N PHE A 394 11.73 29.30 -18.43
CA PHE A 394 11.82 27.86 -18.24
C PHE A 394 13.14 27.29 -18.80
N ASP A 395 13.48 27.65 -20.05
CA ASP A 395 14.70 27.19 -20.71
C ASP A 395 15.95 27.67 -19.98
N ARG A 396 15.98 28.93 -19.56
CA ARG A 396 17.11 29.49 -18.78
C ARG A 396 17.25 28.82 -17.41
N ALA A 397 16.13 28.56 -16.70
CA ALA A 397 16.16 27.85 -15.43
C ALA A 397 16.77 26.45 -15.58
N ARG A 398 16.39 25.72 -16.62
CA ARG A 398 16.95 24.41 -16.93
C ARG A 398 18.45 24.42 -17.19
N LEU A 399 19.01 25.48 -17.78
CA LEU A 399 20.45 25.63 -17.93
C LEU A 399 21.20 25.73 -16.58
N HIS A 400 20.53 26.23 -15.57
CA HIS A 400 21.06 26.29 -14.20
C HIS A 400 20.71 25.05 -13.35
N GLY A 401 20.15 24.00 -13.95
CA GLY A 401 19.76 22.78 -13.22
C GLY A 401 18.51 22.94 -12.35
N ILE A 402 17.65 23.89 -12.68
CA ILE A 402 16.40 24.19 -11.95
C ILE A 402 15.22 23.95 -12.87
N THR A 403 14.18 23.28 -12.38
CA THR A 403 12.92 23.09 -13.10
C THR A 403 11.81 23.86 -12.41
N VAL A 404 11.23 24.85 -13.11
CA VAL A 404 10.10 25.67 -12.64
C VAL A 404 8.79 25.20 -13.26
N LEU A 405 7.66 25.59 -12.69
CA LEU A 405 6.34 25.30 -13.28
C LEU A 405 5.99 26.31 -14.37
N LYS A 406 5.94 25.89 -15.63
CA LYS A 406 5.33 26.66 -16.69
C LYS A 406 3.80 26.52 -16.60
N VAL A 407 3.11 27.54 -16.11
CA VAL A 407 1.65 27.53 -15.94
C VAL A 407 0.95 27.75 -17.29
N ASP A 408 1.40 28.78 -18.03
CA ASP A 408 1.00 29.14 -19.38
C ASP A 408 2.14 29.91 -20.08
N ASP A 409 1.89 30.49 -21.29
CA ASP A 409 2.95 31.16 -22.04
C ASP A 409 3.43 32.48 -21.41
N SER A 410 2.72 33.00 -20.41
CA SER A 410 3.02 34.27 -19.73
C SER A 410 3.20 34.17 -18.23
N THR A 411 3.10 32.95 -17.64
CA THR A 411 3.08 32.73 -16.18
C THR A 411 3.98 31.60 -15.76
N ILE A 412 4.85 31.85 -14.80
CA ILE A 412 5.70 30.87 -14.11
C ILE A 412 5.22 30.70 -12.67
N GLY A 413 5.09 29.48 -12.22
CA GLY A 413 4.96 29.07 -10.81
C GLY A 413 6.32 28.78 -10.20
N LEU A 414 6.49 29.19 -8.97
CA LEU A 414 7.70 28.96 -8.18
C LEU A 414 7.31 28.42 -6.81
N SER A 415 7.75 27.20 -6.50
CA SER A 415 7.58 26.56 -5.19
C SER A 415 8.94 26.36 -4.54
N ILE A 416 9.08 26.85 -3.33
CA ILE A 416 10.32 26.77 -2.54
C ILE A 416 10.16 25.66 -1.51
N ASP A 417 11.21 24.85 -1.34
CA ASP A 417 11.19 23.73 -0.42
C ASP A 417 12.41 23.68 0.53
N GLU A 418 12.48 22.64 1.32
CA GLU A 418 13.55 22.44 2.31
C GLU A 418 14.93 22.41 1.63
N THR A 419 15.04 21.80 0.45
CA THR A 419 16.31 21.58 -0.26
C THR A 419 16.78 22.79 -1.04
N THR A 420 15.90 23.77 -1.30
CA THR A 420 16.23 24.98 -2.07
C THR A 420 17.35 25.78 -1.39
N THR A 421 18.42 26.01 -2.13
CA THR A 421 19.61 26.74 -1.65
C THR A 421 19.58 28.24 -1.98
N GLU A 422 20.40 29.03 -1.27
CA GLU A 422 20.56 30.45 -1.59
C GLU A 422 21.16 30.68 -2.98
N ALA A 423 22.04 29.78 -3.45
CA ALA A 423 22.60 29.83 -4.79
C ALA A 423 21.51 29.69 -5.88
N GLU A 424 20.55 28.81 -5.68
CA GLU A 424 19.42 28.62 -6.59
C GLU A 424 18.47 29.81 -6.57
N LEU A 425 18.22 30.41 -5.40
CA LEU A 425 17.42 31.64 -5.28
C LEU A 425 18.07 32.80 -6.02
N ASN A 426 19.39 32.97 -5.91
CA ASN A 426 20.16 33.96 -6.68
C ASN A 426 20.03 33.69 -8.19
N ALA A 427 20.24 32.45 -8.63
CA ALA A 427 20.13 32.08 -10.04
C ALA A 427 18.73 32.38 -10.62
N ILE A 428 17.68 32.02 -9.87
CA ILE A 428 16.30 32.34 -10.30
C ILE A 428 16.07 33.85 -10.38
N ALA A 429 16.50 34.62 -9.36
CA ALA A 429 16.35 36.08 -9.40
C ALA A 429 17.06 36.66 -10.64
N GLU A 430 18.28 36.24 -10.94
CA GLU A 430 19.03 36.67 -12.12
C GLU A 430 18.32 36.30 -13.43
N ILE A 431 17.76 35.10 -13.54
CA ILE A 431 16.99 34.65 -14.70
C ILE A 431 15.79 35.55 -14.97
N PHE A 432 15.17 36.08 -13.93
CA PHE A 432 14.10 37.08 -14.06
C PHE A 432 14.60 38.53 -14.22
N GLY A 433 15.93 38.76 -14.21
CA GLY A 433 16.51 40.08 -14.29
C GLY A 433 16.44 40.90 -12.99
N ALA A 434 16.31 40.20 -11.86
CA ALA A 434 16.28 40.79 -10.53
C ALA A 434 17.57 40.50 -9.75
N GLU A 435 17.86 41.33 -8.74
CA GLU A 435 18.88 41.07 -7.73
C GLU A 435 18.21 40.39 -6.52
N PHE A 436 18.72 39.23 -6.11
CA PHE A 436 18.21 38.54 -4.92
C PHE A 436 18.71 39.29 -3.67
N VAL A 437 17.77 39.74 -2.86
CA VAL A 437 18.05 40.38 -1.59
C VAL A 437 17.72 39.40 -0.47
N ASN A 438 18.76 38.90 0.21
CA ASN A 438 18.55 38.10 1.42
C ASN A 438 18.07 39.05 2.54
N LEU A 439 16.80 38.91 2.87
CA LEU A 439 16.13 39.74 3.86
C LEU A 439 16.26 39.06 5.24
N ALA A 440 17.51 38.96 5.76
CA ALA A 440 17.73 38.59 7.12
C ALA A 440 17.00 39.60 8.06
N GLY A 441 15.91 39.13 8.66
CA GLY A 441 15.05 39.97 9.51
C GLY A 441 13.67 40.33 8.93
N LEU A 442 13.27 39.84 7.75
CA LEU A 442 11.87 39.87 7.34
C LEU A 442 11.00 39.21 8.41
N ALA A 443 10.05 39.97 8.92
CA ALA A 443 9.03 39.43 9.81
C ALA A 443 8.23 38.38 9.03
N GLU A 444 8.23 37.15 9.52
CA GLU A 444 7.35 36.08 9.07
C GLU A 444 5.92 36.48 9.46
N SER A 445 5.22 37.17 8.61
CA SER A 445 3.87 37.60 8.91
C SER A 445 2.89 36.93 7.98
N LEU A 446 2.24 35.88 8.50
CA LEU A 446 1.08 35.24 7.87
C LEU A 446 -0.24 35.94 8.29
N GLY A 447 -0.15 37.05 9.04
CA GLY A 447 -1.28 37.83 9.46
C GLY A 447 -2.30 37.04 10.30
N SER A 448 -3.57 37.10 9.94
CA SER A 448 -4.64 36.35 10.62
C SER A 448 -4.55 34.83 10.45
N PHE A 449 -3.75 34.35 9.51
CA PHE A 449 -3.58 32.91 9.27
C PHE A 449 -2.53 32.27 10.18
N GLU A 450 -1.77 33.03 10.96
CA GLU A 450 -0.70 32.51 11.80
C GLU A 450 -1.23 31.56 12.90
N ARG A 451 -0.65 30.35 12.95
CA ARG A 451 -0.94 29.35 13.99
C ARG A 451 -0.36 29.77 15.34
N LYS A 452 -1.19 29.77 16.37
CA LYS A 452 -0.82 30.06 17.76
C LYS A 452 -0.96 28.86 18.68
N SER A 453 -1.68 27.84 18.25
CA SER A 453 -1.89 26.60 19.01
C SER A 453 -0.61 25.76 19.07
N ALA A 454 -0.38 25.10 20.20
CA ALA A 454 0.66 24.08 20.33
C ALA A 454 0.26 22.81 19.55
N TYR A 455 1.25 22.06 19.11
CA TYR A 455 1.11 20.77 18.45
C TYR A 455 2.31 19.87 18.80
N LEU A 456 2.20 18.57 18.59
CA LEU A 456 3.23 17.56 18.89
C LEU A 456 3.75 17.69 20.33
N THR A 457 2.85 17.86 21.28
CA THR A 457 3.19 18.04 22.68
C THR A 457 3.50 16.74 23.40
N HIS A 458 3.18 15.59 22.79
CA HIS A 458 3.46 14.28 23.35
C HIS A 458 4.98 14.06 23.48
N GLU A 459 5.40 13.32 24.52
CA GLU A 459 6.81 13.08 24.84
C GLU A 459 7.62 12.50 23.67
N VAL A 460 7.03 11.59 22.87
CA VAL A 460 7.72 10.94 21.76
C VAL A 460 8.28 11.95 20.75
N PHE A 461 7.60 13.08 20.52
CA PHE A 461 8.04 14.15 19.63
C PHE A 461 9.05 15.12 20.29
N ASN A 462 9.37 14.90 21.56
CA ASN A 462 10.25 15.77 22.35
C ASN A 462 11.45 15.04 22.97
N SER A 463 11.67 13.76 22.62
CA SER A 463 12.67 12.90 23.29
C SER A 463 13.80 12.41 22.38
N HIS A 464 13.58 12.30 21.06
CA HIS A 464 14.49 11.55 20.16
C HIS A 464 15.20 12.42 19.12
N HIS A 465 15.74 13.58 19.53
CA HIS A 465 16.35 14.60 18.65
C HIS A 465 17.84 14.38 18.35
N SER A 466 18.51 13.39 18.96
CA SER A 466 19.88 13.05 18.65
C SER A 466 19.98 11.75 17.86
N GLU A 467 21.03 11.63 17.01
CA GLU A 467 21.33 10.40 16.25
C GLU A 467 21.27 9.15 17.14
N THR A 468 21.93 9.18 18.30
CA THR A 468 21.99 8.03 19.21
C THR A 468 20.62 7.70 19.79
N SER A 469 19.84 8.69 20.21
CA SER A 469 18.51 8.47 20.76
C SER A 469 17.56 7.90 19.71
N MET A 470 17.55 8.48 18.52
CA MET A 470 16.71 8.03 17.41
C MET A 470 17.08 6.63 16.95
N LEU A 471 18.39 6.33 16.79
CA LEU A 471 18.86 5.00 16.42
C LEU A 471 18.37 3.92 17.41
N ARG A 472 18.49 4.20 18.72
CA ARG A 472 18.06 3.26 19.75
C ARG A 472 16.55 3.13 19.82
N TYR A 473 15.81 4.18 19.55
CA TYR A 473 14.35 4.13 19.45
C TYR A 473 13.91 3.23 18.28
N LEU A 474 14.43 3.47 17.08
CA LEU A 474 14.14 2.65 15.90
C LEU A 474 14.51 1.18 16.10
N LYS A 475 15.67 0.91 16.73
CA LYS A 475 16.10 -0.46 17.05
C LYS A 475 15.15 -1.13 18.03
N ARG A 476 14.73 -0.43 19.09
CA ARG A 476 13.76 -0.95 20.04
C ARG A 476 12.45 -1.33 19.38
N LEU A 477 11.91 -0.47 18.51
CA LEU A 477 10.67 -0.75 17.79
C LEU A 477 10.82 -1.97 16.88
N ALA A 478 11.91 -2.06 16.12
CA ALA A 478 12.20 -3.19 15.25
C ALA A 478 12.33 -4.51 16.03
N ASP A 479 12.86 -4.47 17.25
CA ASP A 479 12.99 -5.66 18.12
C ASP A 479 11.63 -6.18 18.61
N TYR A 480 10.62 -5.33 18.69
CA TYR A 480 9.25 -5.70 19.08
C TYR A 480 8.41 -6.27 17.93
N ASP A 481 9.00 -6.36 16.77
CA ASP A 481 8.32 -6.80 15.54
C ASP A 481 8.86 -8.14 15.03
N TYR A 482 8.07 -8.75 14.15
CA TYR A 482 8.45 -9.93 13.38
C TYR A 482 8.44 -9.57 11.89
N ALA A 483 9.55 -9.85 11.20
CA ALA A 483 9.75 -9.63 9.79
C ALA A 483 10.52 -10.80 9.17
N LEU A 484 10.69 -10.87 7.85
CA LEU A 484 11.34 -11.99 7.17
C LEU A 484 12.83 -12.14 7.53
N ASP A 485 13.46 -11.14 8.11
CA ASP A 485 14.83 -11.21 8.63
C ASP A 485 14.95 -12.04 9.95
N ARG A 486 13.79 -12.39 10.54
CA ARG A 486 13.72 -13.28 11.73
C ARG A 486 13.33 -14.72 11.37
N GLY A 487 12.48 -14.91 10.38
CA GLY A 487 11.97 -16.20 9.96
C GLY A 487 10.77 -16.10 9.04
N MET A 488 10.27 -17.25 8.62
CA MET A 488 9.16 -17.35 7.68
C MET A 488 7.90 -16.66 8.17
N ILE A 489 7.22 -15.99 7.25
CA ILE A 489 5.87 -15.44 7.42
C ILE A 489 4.93 -16.15 6.44
N PRO A 490 4.33 -17.28 6.81
CA PRO A 490 3.58 -18.16 5.90
C PRO A 490 2.15 -17.68 5.64
N LEU A 491 1.98 -16.39 5.35
CA LEU A 491 0.67 -15.78 5.14
C LEU A 491 0.14 -16.09 3.74
N GLY A 492 -0.89 -16.91 3.64
CA GLY A 492 -1.67 -17.10 2.39
C GLY A 492 -2.65 -15.95 2.16
N SER A 493 -2.82 -15.74 1.06
CA SER A 493 -2.55 -15.18 -0.26
C SER A 493 -1.77 -13.87 -0.21
N CYS A 494 -0.63 -13.84 0.44
CA CYS A 494 0.17 -12.60 0.61
C CYS A 494 1.54 -12.67 -0.06
N THR A 495 2.02 -13.84 -0.43
CA THR A 495 3.32 -14.11 -1.07
C THR A 495 4.46 -13.36 -0.38
N MET A 496 4.75 -13.76 0.86
CA MET A 496 5.80 -13.15 1.68
C MET A 496 7.18 -13.71 1.33
N LYS A 497 7.63 -13.50 0.09
CA LYS A 497 8.97 -13.89 -0.33
C LYS A 497 10.00 -12.85 0.09
N LEU A 498 11.21 -13.30 0.40
CA LEU A 498 12.30 -12.41 0.77
C LEU A 498 12.76 -11.57 -0.41
N ASN A 499 12.95 -10.28 -0.16
CA ASN A 499 13.53 -9.34 -1.09
C ASN A 499 15.05 -9.37 -0.97
N SER A 500 15.78 -9.48 -2.07
CA SER A 500 17.24 -9.39 -2.02
C SER A 500 17.69 -7.95 -1.74
N THR A 501 18.86 -7.83 -1.11
CA THR A 501 19.45 -6.51 -0.80
C THR A 501 19.78 -5.76 -2.10
N THR A 502 20.23 -6.46 -3.12
CA THR A 502 20.56 -5.91 -4.45
C THR A 502 19.34 -5.29 -5.12
N GLU A 503 18.17 -5.93 -5.02
CA GLU A 503 16.91 -5.38 -5.56
C GLU A 503 16.54 -4.04 -4.92
N MET A 504 16.83 -3.87 -3.63
CA MET A 504 16.50 -2.68 -2.85
C MET A 504 17.48 -1.51 -3.05
N GLU A 505 18.67 -1.75 -3.56
CA GLU A 505 19.75 -0.74 -3.57
C GLU A 505 19.39 0.53 -4.34
N ALA A 506 18.71 0.39 -5.47
CA ALA A 506 18.39 1.51 -6.35
C ALA A 506 17.33 2.47 -5.80
N VAL A 507 16.52 2.04 -4.84
CA VAL A 507 15.41 2.84 -4.26
C VAL A 507 15.92 4.15 -3.64
N THR A 508 17.15 4.18 -3.15
CA THR A 508 17.75 5.36 -2.52
C THR A 508 18.70 6.15 -3.42
N TRP A 509 18.84 5.76 -4.69
CA TRP A 509 19.63 6.52 -5.62
C TRP A 509 18.94 7.85 -5.98
N PRO A 510 19.68 8.98 -5.97
CA PRO A 510 19.09 10.29 -6.28
C PRO A 510 18.41 10.35 -7.64
N GLU A 511 18.93 9.62 -8.62
CA GLU A 511 18.39 9.56 -9.99
C GLU A 511 17.00 8.90 -10.06
N PHE A 512 16.62 8.09 -9.06
CA PHE A 512 15.27 7.54 -8.92
C PHE A 512 14.47 8.23 -7.82
N GLY A 513 15.09 8.54 -6.68
CA GLY A 513 14.40 9.15 -5.56
C GLY A 513 14.16 10.67 -5.70
N GLY A 514 14.99 11.38 -6.45
CA GLY A 514 15.00 12.85 -6.49
C GLY A 514 14.17 13.49 -7.61
N LEU A 515 13.56 12.72 -8.51
CA LEU A 515 12.80 13.27 -9.62
C LEU A 515 11.37 13.65 -9.23
N HIS A 516 10.94 14.83 -9.66
CA HIS A 516 9.55 15.27 -9.55
C HIS A 516 8.69 14.59 -10.63
N PRO A 517 7.42 14.17 -10.36
CA PRO A 517 6.59 13.43 -11.32
C PRO A 517 6.22 14.22 -12.59
N PHE A 518 6.32 15.53 -12.57
CA PHE A 518 5.92 16.42 -13.68
C PHE A 518 7.12 17.09 -14.36
N VAL A 519 8.35 16.59 -14.19
CA VAL A 519 9.49 17.05 -14.98
C VAL A 519 9.31 16.72 -16.46
N PRO A 520 9.95 17.47 -17.38
CA PRO A 520 9.95 17.11 -18.79
C PRO A 520 10.43 15.66 -19.02
N ALA A 521 9.85 15.00 -20.03
CA ALA A 521 10.14 13.60 -20.33
C ALA A 521 11.64 13.33 -20.57
N GLU A 522 12.36 14.30 -21.17
CA GLU A 522 13.80 14.19 -21.39
C GLU A 522 14.63 14.17 -20.10
N ASP A 523 14.12 14.76 -19.00
CA ASP A 523 14.79 14.69 -17.68
C ASP A 523 14.56 13.36 -16.97
N ALA A 524 13.52 12.63 -17.35
CA ALA A 524 13.17 11.30 -16.84
C ALA A 524 13.45 10.17 -17.86
N ALA A 525 14.30 10.38 -18.86
CA ALA A 525 14.52 9.44 -19.97
C ALA A 525 14.96 8.04 -19.51
N GLY A 526 15.74 7.94 -18.44
CA GLY A 526 16.11 6.66 -17.84
C GLY A 526 14.91 5.99 -17.18
N TYR A 527 14.14 6.73 -16.39
CA TYR A 527 12.91 6.22 -15.74
C TYR A 527 11.93 5.66 -16.77
N LEU A 528 11.64 6.44 -17.80
CA LEU A 528 10.68 6.07 -18.85
C LEU A 528 11.15 4.80 -19.58
N SER A 529 12.45 4.69 -19.88
CA SER A 529 13.01 3.48 -20.48
C SER A 529 12.90 2.24 -19.57
N MET A 530 13.09 2.38 -18.27
CA MET A 530 12.92 1.30 -17.30
C MET A 530 11.44 0.89 -17.21
N ILE A 531 10.53 1.86 -17.16
CA ILE A 531 9.08 1.64 -17.13
C ILE A 531 8.62 0.90 -18.39
N GLU A 532 9.10 1.28 -19.56
CA GLU A 532 8.82 0.62 -20.83
C GLU A 532 9.27 -0.85 -20.80
N GLN A 533 10.53 -1.11 -20.43
CA GLN A 533 11.07 -2.47 -20.33
C GLN A 533 10.26 -3.33 -19.34
N LEU A 534 9.95 -2.79 -18.15
CA LEU A 534 9.16 -3.50 -17.16
C LEU A 534 7.73 -3.76 -17.65
N SER A 535 7.14 -2.82 -18.36
CA SER A 535 5.81 -2.97 -18.97
C SER A 535 5.80 -4.10 -20.00
N ASP A 536 6.78 -4.14 -20.89
CA ASP A 536 6.93 -5.19 -21.90
C ASP A 536 7.09 -6.57 -21.25
N TRP A 537 7.93 -6.68 -20.20
CA TRP A 537 8.15 -7.94 -19.50
C TRP A 537 6.89 -8.42 -18.76
N LEU A 538 6.13 -7.51 -18.14
CA LEU A 538 4.89 -7.86 -17.47
C LEU A 538 3.78 -8.26 -18.48
N CYS A 539 3.73 -7.61 -19.65
CA CYS A 539 2.86 -8.04 -20.76
C CYS A 539 3.25 -9.44 -21.23
N GLU A 540 4.53 -9.71 -21.43
CA GLU A 540 5.03 -11.05 -21.82
C GLU A 540 4.63 -12.11 -20.80
N VAL A 541 4.84 -11.86 -19.51
CA VAL A 541 4.52 -12.83 -18.45
C VAL A 541 3.02 -13.13 -18.37
N THR A 542 2.18 -12.16 -18.65
CA THR A 542 0.72 -12.26 -18.48
C THR A 542 -0.03 -12.58 -19.77
N GLY A 543 0.59 -12.39 -20.95
CA GLY A 543 -0.05 -12.57 -22.24
C GLY A 543 -1.05 -11.46 -22.61
N TYR A 544 -0.91 -10.28 -22.03
CA TYR A 544 -1.71 -9.09 -22.38
C TYR A 544 -0.98 -8.19 -23.39
N ASP A 545 -1.75 -7.30 -24.03
CA ASP A 545 -1.26 -6.41 -25.08
C ASP A 545 -0.79 -5.04 -24.56
N ALA A 546 -1.28 -4.62 -23.39
CA ALA A 546 -0.95 -3.33 -22.79
C ALA A 546 -1.01 -3.40 -21.27
N ILE A 547 -0.27 -2.49 -20.60
CA ILE A 547 -0.26 -2.40 -19.15
C ILE A 547 -0.11 -0.94 -18.70
N SER A 548 -0.72 -0.60 -17.56
CA SER A 548 -0.48 0.64 -16.84
C SER A 548 0.15 0.35 -15.49
N LEU A 549 1.29 1.00 -15.18
CA LEU A 549 1.97 0.92 -13.89
C LEU A 549 1.47 2.00 -12.91
N GLN A 550 0.43 2.75 -13.26
CA GLN A 550 -0.08 3.85 -12.44
C GLN A 550 -0.74 3.40 -11.12
N PRO A 551 -1.48 2.27 -11.03
CA PRO A 551 -2.13 1.90 -9.78
C PRO A 551 -1.12 1.69 -8.66
N ASN A 552 -1.27 2.42 -7.55
CA ASN A 552 -0.39 2.41 -6.38
C ASN A 552 -0.81 1.43 -5.27
N ALA A 553 -1.69 0.50 -5.60
CA ALA A 553 -2.06 -0.67 -4.80
C ALA A 553 -2.79 -1.69 -5.67
N GLY A 554 -2.87 -2.96 -5.24
CA GLY A 554 -3.65 -3.99 -5.95
C GLY A 554 -5.11 -3.60 -6.10
N SER A 555 -5.73 -3.07 -5.04
CA SER A 555 -7.12 -2.60 -5.09
C SER A 555 -7.36 -1.43 -6.05
N GLN A 556 -6.35 -0.60 -6.30
CA GLN A 556 -6.44 0.43 -7.35
C GLN A 556 -6.31 -0.18 -8.75
N GLY A 557 -5.50 -1.23 -8.91
CA GLY A 557 -5.45 -2.02 -10.13
C GLY A 557 -6.79 -2.72 -10.40
N GLU A 558 -7.43 -3.27 -9.35
CA GLU A 558 -8.80 -3.83 -9.46
C GLU A 558 -9.77 -2.79 -10.01
N LEU A 559 -9.81 -1.63 -9.37
CA LEU A 559 -10.71 -0.56 -9.77
C LEU A 559 -10.41 -0.05 -11.19
N ALA A 560 -9.12 0.13 -11.53
CA ALA A 560 -8.72 0.56 -12.88
C ALA A 560 -9.17 -0.42 -13.96
N GLY A 561 -9.03 -1.73 -13.73
CA GLY A 561 -9.49 -2.74 -14.67
C GLY A 561 -11.01 -2.78 -14.83
N LEU A 562 -11.76 -2.64 -13.74
CA LEU A 562 -13.23 -2.56 -13.81
C LEU A 562 -13.71 -1.26 -14.45
N MET A 563 -13.03 -0.14 -14.23
CA MET A 563 -13.27 1.12 -14.92
C MET A 563 -12.98 1.00 -16.42
N ALA A 564 -11.92 0.28 -16.82
CA ALA A 564 -11.63 0.01 -18.21
C ALA A 564 -12.75 -0.81 -18.89
N ILE A 565 -13.26 -1.84 -18.22
CA ILE A 565 -14.42 -2.62 -18.70
C ILE A 565 -15.65 -1.72 -18.84
N ARG A 566 -15.93 -0.89 -17.83
CA ARG A 566 -17.03 0.08 -17.87
C ARG A 566 -16.88 1.07 -19.05
N GLY A 567 -15.70 1.66 -19.23
CA GLY A 567 -15.38 2.56 -20.34
C GLY A 567 -15.61 1.89 -21.71
N TYR A 568 -15.18 0.64 -21.84
CA TYR A 568 -15.40 -0.17 -23.04
C TYR A 568 -16.90 -0.34 -23.35
N HIS A 569 -17.72 -0.73 -22.38
CA HIS A 569 -19.16 -0.89 -22.59
C HIS A 569 -19.84 0.43 -22.93
N LEU A 570 -19.50 1.51 -22.23
CA LEU A 570 -20.02 2.86 -22.52
C LEU A 570 -19.68 3.33 -23.94
N SER A 571 -18.46 3.07 -24.42
CA SER A 571 -18.01 3.42 -25.77
C SER A 571 -18.81 2.72 -26.89
N ARG A 572 -19.41 1.61 -26.57
CA ARG A 572 -20.28 0.79 -27.48
C ARG A 572 -21.75 1.12 -27.36
N GLY A 573 -22.14 1.99 -26.43
CA GLY A 573 -23.53 2.32 -26.14
C GLY A 573 -24.24 1.32 -25.22
N ASP A 574 -23.48 0.47 -24.56
CA ASP A 574 -24.00 -0.62 -23.70
C ASP A 574 -24.03 -0.20 -22.20
N ALA A 575 -24.51 1.00 -21.91
CA ALA A 575 -24.54 1.58 -20.56
C ALA A 575 -25.36 0.73 -19.55
N GLN A 576 -26.28 -0.12 -20.02
CA GLN A 576 -27.06 -1.02 -19.19
C GLN A 576 -26.23 -2.18 -18.60
N ARG A 577 -25.00 -2.46 -19.11
CA ARG A 577 -24.12 -3.51 -18.61
C ARG A 577 -23.44 -3.08 -17.32
N THR A 578 -24.11 -3.34 -16.20
CA THR A 578 -23.70 -2.89 -14.86
C THR A 578 -23.55 -4.04 -13.87
N VAL A 579 -23.75 -5.29 -14.26
CA VAL A 579 -23.62 -6.43 -13.35
C VAL A 579 -22.22 -7.02 -13.41
N CYS A 580 -21.59 -7.17 -12.23
CA CYS A 580 -20.35 -7.89 -12.04
C CYS A 580 -20.60 -9.18 -11.25
N LEU A 581 -20.33 -10.32 -11.88
CA LEU A 581 -20.38 -11.64 -11.22
C LEU A 581 -19.09 -11.84 -10.41
N ILE A 582 -19.19 -12.29 -9.16
CA ILE A 582 -18.04 -12.50 -8.29
C ILE A 582 -18.21 -13.81 -7.51
N PRO A 583 -17.28 -14.79 -7.62
CA PRO A 583 -17.33 -16.01 -6.82
C PRO A 583 -17.31 -15.73 -5.31
N SER A 584 -18.00 -16.55 -4.54
CA SER A 584 -18.08 -16.41 -3.08
C SER A 584 -16.70 -16.55 -2.37
N SER A 585 -15.73 -17.17 -3.05
CA SER A 585 -14.34 -17.30 -2.61
C SER A 585 -13.51 -16.03 -2.78
N ALA A 586 -13.96 -15.04 -3.58
CA ALA A 586 -13.18 -13.86 -3.92
C ALA A 586 -12.81 -13.02 -2.71
N HIS A 587 -11.69 -12.31 -2.80
CA HIS A 587 -11.27 -11.34 -1.79
C HIS A 587 -12.31 -10.21 -1.63
N GLY A 588 -12.47 -9.69 -0.42
CA GLY A 588 -13.45 -8.63 -0.14
C GLY A 588 -13.23 -7.33 -0.93
N THR A 589 -11.99 -7.05 -1.36
CA THR A 589 -11.67 -5.89 -2.21
C THR A 589 -12.33 -5.96 -3.58
N ASN A 590 -12.53 -7.16 -4.13
CA ASN A 590 -13.14 -7.35 -5.46
C ASN A 590 -14.57 -6.77 -5.48
N ALA A 591 -15.39 -7.15 -4.51
CA ALA A 591 -16.75 -6.63 -4.39
C ALA A 591 -16.78 -5.11 -4.14
N ALA A 592 -15.88 -4.62 -3.29
CA ALA A 592 -15.76 -3.18 -3.02
C ALA A 592 -15.37 -2.39 -4.28
N SER A 593 -14.39 -2.89 -5.06
CA SER A 593 -13.94 -2.27 -6.31
C SER A 593 -15.05 -2.24 -7.37
N ALA A 594 -15.86 -3.30 -7.48
CA ALA A 594 -17.00 -3.35 -8.39
C ALA A 594 -18.05 -2.29 -8.05
N VAL A 595 -18.39 -2.13 -6.77
CA VAL A 595 -19.33 -1.08 -6.33
C VAL A 595 -18.79 0.33 -6.64
N LEU A 596 -17.50 0.56 -6.41
CA LEU A 596 -16.85 1.85 -6.71
C LEU A 596 -16.78 2.15 -8.21
N ALA A 597 -16.77 1.12 -9.05
CA ALA A 597 -16.87 1.26 -10.51
C ALA A 597 -18.33 1.43 -11.01
N GLY A 598 -19.31 1.58 -10.10
CA GLY A 598 -20.72 1.71 -10.43
C GLY A 598 -21.41 0.42 -10.83
N MET A 599 -20.83 -0.75 -10.46
CA MET A 599 -21.38 -2.06 -10.82
C MET A 599 -22.19 -2.68 -9.66
N GLN A 600 -23.22 -3.45 -10.03
CA GLN A 600 -23.97 -4.29 -9.11
C GLN A 600 -23.30 -5.64 -8.96
N VAL A 601 -22.92 -6.01 -7.74
CA VAL A 601 -22.33 -7.31 -7.44
C VAL A 601 -23.41 -8.40 -7.39
N VAL A 602 -23.18 -9.49 -8.12
CA VAL A 602 -23.95 -10.73 -8.04
C VAL A 602 -23.01 -11.87 -7.69
N VAL A 603 -23.24 -12.51 -6.55
CA VAL A 603 -22.38 -13.58 -6.05
C VAL A 603 -22.67 -14.88 -6.76
N VAL A 604 -21.62 -15.56 -7.23
CA VAL A 604 -21.64 -16.91 -7.78
C VAL A 604 -21.18 -17.89 -6.70
N ALA A 605 -21.89 -18.99 -6.51
CA ALA A 605 -21.52 -20.01 -5.54
C ALA A 605 -20.20 -20.71 -5.93
N CYS A 606 -19.52 -21.28 -4.92
CA CYS A 606 -18.47 -22.26 -5.12
C CYS A 606 -19.01 -23.65 -4.74
N ASP A 607 -18.47 -24.68 -5.41
CA ASP A 607 -18.78 -26.06 -5.11
C ASP A 607 -18.09 -26.56 -3.82
N GLU A 608 -18.32 -27.80 -3.43
CA GLU A 608 -17.74 -28.41 -2.24
C GLU A 608 -16.22 -28.63 -2.32
N ASN A 609 -15.64 -28.57 -3.53
CA ASN A 609 -14.20 -28.68 -3.79
C ASN A 609 -13.49 -27.32 -3.87
N GLY A 610 -14.23 -26.22 -3.70
CA GLY A 610 -13.68 -24.87 -3.73
C GLY A 610 -13.55 -24.26 -5.13
N ASN A 611 -14.13 -24.90 -6.16
CA ASN A 611 -14.19 -24.37 -7.53
C ASN A 611 -15.44 -23.50 -7.72
N VAL A 612 -15.48 -22.73 -8.80
CA VAL A 612 -16.68 -22.00 -9.20
C VAL A 612 -17.77 -23.01 -9.57
N ASP A 613 -18.96 -22.88 -9.00
CA ASP A 613 -20.11 -23.66 -9.42
C ASP A 613 -20.59 -23.19 -10.80
N VAL A 614 -20.19 -23.94 -11.84
CA VAL A 614 -20.50 -23.62 -13.25
C VAL A 614 -22.02 -23.57 -13.50
N SER A 615 -22.80 -24.39 -12.82
CA SER A 615 -24.27 -24.41 -12.98
C SER A 615 -24.91 -23.14 -12.42
N ASP A 616 -24.44 -22.67 -11.25
CA ASP A 616 -24.89 -21.40 -10.68
C ASP A 616 -24.41 -20.23 -11.53
N LEU A 617 -23.15 -20.27 -12.04
CA LEU A 617 -22.64 -19.28 -12.97
C LEU A 617 -23.52 -19.14 -14.22
N GLU A 618 -23.88 -20.25 -14.87
CA GLU A 618 -24.76 -20.26 -16.04
C GLU A 618 -26.15 -19.67 -15.73
N ALA A 619 -26.73 -20.02 -14.57
CA ALA A 619 -27.99 -19.44 -14.12
C ALA A 619 -27.89 -17.92 -13.92
N LYS A 620 -26.80 -17.45 -13.26
CA LYS A 620 -26.55 -16.00 -13.02
C LYS A 620 -26.28 -15.24 -14.33
N ILE A 621 -25.57 -15.85 -15.29
CA ILE A 621 -25.39 -15.29 -16.64
C ILE A 621 -26.77 -15.16 -17.34
N ALA A 622 -27.59 -16.20 -17.33
CA ALA A 622 -28.92 -16.17 -17.97
C ALA A 622 -29.85 -15.12 -17.34
N GLU A 623 -29.83 -14.99 -16.00
CA GLU A 623 -30.62 -13.98 -15.27
C GLU A 623 -30.19 -12.54 -15.58
N ASN A 624 -28.96 -12.31 -15.98
CA ASN A 624 -28.37 -11.00 -16.19
C ASN A 624 -27.82 -10.76 -17.60
N ALA A 625 -28.16 -11.57 -18.59
CA ALA A 625 -27.56 -11.60 -19.92
C ALA A 625 -27.40 -10.19 -20.57
N ASP A 626 -28.46 -9.36 -20.53
CA ASP A 626 -28.45 -8.01 -21.12
C ASP A 626 -27.69 -6.97 -20.28
N ARG A 627 -27.40 -7.27 -19.01
CA ARG A 627 -26.77 -6.38 -18.06
C ARG A 627 -25.39 -6.84 -17.61
N LEU A 628 -24.94 -8.01 -18.04
CA LEU A 628 -23.64 -8.56 -17.66
C LEU A 628 -22.52 -7.67 -18.18
N SER A 629 -21.80 -7.06 -17.27
CA SER A 629 -20.59 -6.27 -17.54
C SER A 629 -19.35 -7.12 -17.46
N ALA A 630 -19.17 -7.81 -16.33
CA ALA A 630 -17.95 -8.56 -16.05
C ALA A 630 -18.18 -9.78 -15.16
N LEU A 631 -17.29 -10.76 -15.26
CA LEU A 631 -16.95 -11.71 -14.22
C LEU A 631 -15.60 -11.27 -13.62
N MET A 632 -15.50 -11.23 -12.28
CA MET A 632 -14.23 -11.00 -11.58
C MET A 632 -13.85 -12.24 -10.79
N VAL A 633 -12.79 -12.93 -11.19
CA VAL A 633 -12.34 -14.20 -10.61
C VAL A 633 -10.87 -14.16 -10.27
N THR A 634 -10.50 -14.70 -9.11
CA THR A 634 -9.07 -14.86 -8.69
C THR A 634 -8.50 -16.14 -9.29
N TYR A 635 -7.28 -16.09 -9.84
CA TYR A 635 -6.63 -17.27 -10.41
C TYR A 635 -5.13 -17.39 -10.05
N PRO A 636 -4.68 -18.57 -9.52
CA PRO A 636 -5.52 -19.63 -8.94
C PRO A 636 -6.43 -19.10 -7.85
N SER A 637 -7.48 -19.87 -7.51
CA SER A 637 -8.50 -19.38 -6.57
C SER A 637 -7.93 -19.15 -5.16
N THR A 638 -8.56 -18.28 -4.38
CA THR A 638 -8.23 -18.08 -2.94
C THR A 638 -8.44 -19.35 -2.08
N HIS A 639 -9.02 -20.41 -2.64
CA HIS A 639 -9.08 -21.74 -2.02
C HIS A 639 -7.78 -22.54 -2.18
N GLY A 640 -6.76 -21.97 -2.86
CA GLY A 640 -5.46 -22.63 -3.09
C GLY A 640 -5.49 -23.69 -4.19
N VAL A 641 -6.46 -23.64 -5.11
CA VAL A 641 -6.65 -24.62 -6.18
C VAL A 641 -6.65 -23.97 -7.56
N TYR A 642 -6.15 -24.69 -8.57
CA TYR A 642 -6.30 -24.31 -9.97
C TYR A 642 -7.70 -24.67 -10.44
N GLU A 643 -8.49 -23.68 -10.84
CA GLU A 643 -9.82 -23.87 -11.45
C GLU A 643 -9.69 -24.51 -12.84
N GLU A 644 -10.10 -25.77 -12.98
CA GLU A 644 -9.97 -26.51 -14.26
C GLU A 644 -10.92 -25.98 -15.33
N ALA A 645 -12.09 -25.47 -14.93
CA ALA A 645 -13.12 -24.99 -15.83
C ALA A 645 -12.88 -23.55 -16.32
N ILE A 646 -11.75 -22.90 -15.96
CA ILE A 646 -11.55 -21.47 -16.18
C ILE A 646 -11.72 -21.02 -17.63
N VAL A 647 -11.26 -21.83 -18.61
CA VAL A 647 -11.39 -21.52 -20.04
C VAL A 647 -12.87 -21.53 -20.46
N ASP A 648 -13.65 -22.52 -20.00
CA ASP A 648 -15.07 -22.63 -20.27
C ASP A 648 -15.87 -21.50 -19.56
N ILE A 649 -15.50 -21.17 -18.32
CA ILE A 649 -16.05 -20.03 -17.58
C ILE A 649 -15.85 -18.74 -18.37
N CYS A 650 -14.64 -18.45 -18.84
CA CYS A 650 -14.34 -17.28 -19.66
C CYS A 650 -15.19 -17.25 -20.95
N ALA A 651 -15.26 -18.38 -21.66
CA ALA A 651 -16.02 -18.50 -22.90
C ALA A 651 -17.52 -18.22 -22.69
N LYS A 652 -18.11 -18.71 -21.58
CA LYS A 652 -19.52 -18.47 -21.24
C LYS A 652 -19.80 -16.98 -20.97
N VAL A 653 -18.92 -16.29 -20.27
CA VAL A 653 -19.02 -14.85 -20.00
C VAL A 653 -18.92 -14.04 -21.30
N HIS A 654 -17.95 -14.36 -22.15
CA HIS A 654 -17.80 -13.71 -23.47
C HIS A 654 -19.01 -13.94 -24.38
N ALA A 655 -19.55 -15.16 -24.41
CA ALA A 655 -20.76 -15.45 -25.20
C ALA A 655 -21.98 -14.62 -24.79
N ALA A 656 -22.05 -14.20 -23.52
CA ALA A 656 -23.06 -13.29 -22.99
C ALA A 656 -22.71 -11.79 -23.15
N GLY A 657 -21.57 -11.48 -23.78
CA GLY A 657 -21.09 -10.10 -24.02
C GLY A 657 -20.44 -9.43 -22.81
N GLY A 658 -20.18 -10.15 -21.73
CA GLY A 658 -19.41 -9.70 -20.59
C GLY A 658 -17.90 -9.77 -20.84
N GLN A 659 -17.10 -9.14 -19.97
CA GLN A 659 -15.65 -9.19 -19.95
C GLN A 659 -15.15 -10.01 -18.76
N VAL A 660 -13.97 -10.62 -18.88
CA VAL A 660 -13.37 -11.40 -17.80
C VAL A 660 -12.24 -10.63 -17.15
N TYR A 661 -12.44 -10.28 -15.89
CA TYR A 661 -11.41 -9.76 -15.01
C TYR A 661 -10.77 -10.90 -14.22
N ILE A 662 -9.46 -11.12 -14.39
CA ILE A 662 -8.73 -12.08 -13.58
C ILE A 662 -7.93 -11.32 -12.51
N ASP A 663 -8.27 -11.57 -11.25
CA ASP A 663 -7.48 -11.09 -10.12
C ASP A 663 -6.14 -11.84 -10.10
N GLY A 664 -5.07 -11.12 -10.43
CA GLY A 664 -3.70 -11.63 -10.54
C GLY A 664 -2.91 -11.60 -9.22
N ALA A 665 -3.58 -11.48 -8.06
CA ALA A 665 -2.91 -11.51 -6.76
C ALA A 665 -2.06 -12.79 -6.56
N ASN A 666 -2.49 -13.91 -7.16
CA ASN A 666 -1.87 -15.22 -7.06
C ASN A 666 -0.96 -15.56 -8.26
N THR A 667 -0.46 -14.57 -8.98
CA THR A 667 0.43 -14.74 -10.16
C THR A 667 1.67 -15.60 -9.83
N ASN A 668 2.12 -15.65 -8.58
CA ASN A 668 3.26 -16.46 -8.14
C ASN A 668 3.11 -17.96 -8.44
N ALA A 669 1.88 -18.43 -8.65
CA ALA A 669 1.60 -19.82 -8.99
C ALA A 669 1.53 -20.10 -10.51
N VAL A 670 1.63 -19.09 -11.38
CA VAL A 670 1.37 -19.28 -12.82
C VAL A 670 2.50 -18.78 -13.73
N VAL A 671 3.43 -17.95 -13.23
CA VAL A 671 4.51 -17.40 -14.07
C VAL A 671 5.31 -18.52 -14.73
N GLY A 672 5.44 -18.45 -16.04
CA GLY A 672 6.15 -19.44 -16.87
C GLY A 672 5.33 -20.70 -17.20
N PHE A 673 4.11 -20.87 -16.63
CA PHE A 673 3.25 -22.05 -16.86
C PHE A 673 1.90 -21.71 -17.47
N ALA A 674 1.38 -20.52 -17.22
CA ALA A 674 0.13 -20.05 -17.83
C ALA A 674 0.15 -18.53 -17.98
N LYS A 675 -0.61 -18.02 -18.96
CA LYS A 675 -0.73 -16.58 -19.24
C LYS A 675 -2.22 -16.20 -19.22
N PHE A 676 -2.58 -15.26 -18.37
CA PHE A 676 -3.99 -14.84 -18.15
C PHE A 676 -4.69 -14.40 -19.44
N GLY A 677 -3.98 -13.60 -20.28
CA GLY A 677 -4.51 -13.12 -21.55
C GLY A 677 -4.73 -14.22 -22.57
N GLU A 678 -4.00 -15.33 -22.50
CA GLU A 678 -4.12 -16.43 -23.46
C GLU A 678 -5.28 -17.38 -23.15
N PHE A 679 -5.59 -17.61 -21.87
CA PHE A 679 -6.66 -18.54 -21.50
C PHE A 679 -8.03 -17.87 -21.29
N GLY A 680 -8.18 -16.57 -21.57
CA GLY A 680 -9.47 -15.92 -21.66
C GLY A 680 -9.66 -14.71 -20.74
N GLY A 681 -8.63 -14.25 -20.03
CA GLY A 681 -8.67 -12.99 -19.31
C GLY A 681 -8.66 -11.79 -20.26
N ASP A 682 -9.49 -10.78 -20.01
CA ASP A 682 -9.51 -9.52 -20.75
C ASP A 682 -8.69 -8.45 -20.05
N VAL A 683 -8.66 -8.47 -18.73
CA VAL A 683 -7.89 -7.55 -17.89
C VAL A 683 -7.52 -8.23 -16.58
N SER A 684 -6.34 -7.87 -16.04
CA SER A 684 -5.88 -8.32 -14.73
C SER A 684 -5.13 -7.20 -14.03
N HIS A 685 -5.21 -7.14 -12.70
CA HIS A 685 -4.17 -6.46 -11.95
C HIS A 685 -3.10 -7.46 -11.49
N LEU A 686 -1.91 -6.94 -11.23
CA LEU A 686 -0.82 -7.66 -10.62
C LEU A 686 -0.46 -7.00 -9.29
N ASN A 687 0.10 -7.77 -8.35
CA ASN A 687 0.69 -7.21 -7.14
C ASN A 687 2.21 -7.40 -7.21
N LEU A 688 2.95 -6.35 -7.61
CA LEU A 688 4.41 -6.46 -7.69
C LEU A 688 5.05 -6.67 -6.32
N HIS A 689 4.35 -6.26 -5.25
CA HIS A 689 4.73 -6.52 -3.85
C HIS A 689 4.41 -7.95 -3.36
N LYS A 690 4.05 -8.85 -4.29
CA LYS A 690 3.90 -10.30 -4.06
C LYS A 690 4.85 -11.05 -4.98
N THR A 691 4.45 -11.31 -6.22
CA THR A 691 5.20 -12.14 -7.18
C THR A 691 6.56 -11.55 -7.58
N PHE A 692 6.69 -10.22 -7.64
CA PHE A 692 7.85 -9.53 -8.20
C PHE A 692 8.67 -8.74 -7.18
N CYS A 693 8.76 -9.25 -5.97
CA CYS A 693 9.71 -8.87 -4.90
C CYS A 693 9.66 -7.43 -4.39
N ILE A 694 8.67 -6.59 -4.72
CA ILE A 694 8.52 -5.33 -3.98
C ILE A 694 8.17 -5.66 -2.53
N PRO A 695 8.82 -5.06 -1.52
CA PRO A 695 8.60 -5.42 -0.13
C PRO A 695 7.21 -5.00 0.36
N HIS A 696 6.66 -5.74 1.33
CA HIS A 696 5.36 -5.43 1.92
C HIS A 696 5.36 -4.25 2.88
N GLY A 697 6.52 -3.88 3.44
CA GLY A 697 6.71 -2.66 4.24
C GLY A 697 5.78 -2.48 5.43
N GLY A 698 5.24 -3.55 5.99
CA GLY A 698 4.24 -3.47 7.07
C GLY A 698 2.81 -3.17 6.60
N GLY A 699 2.55 -3.27 5.30
CA GLY A 699 1.28 -2.95 4.66
C GLY A 699 1.38 -1.84 3.60
N GLY A 700 2.48 -1.79 2.92
CA GLY A 700 2.92 -0.89 1.87
C GLY A 700 4.34 -0.41 2.10
N PRO A 701 5.08 -0.13 1.00
CA PRO A 701 4.61 0.42 -0.27
C PRO A 701 3.86 -0.59 -1.14
N GLY A 702 2.87 -0.10 -1.90
CA GLY A 702 2.10 -0.89 -2.85
C GLY A 702 2.27 -0.40 -4.29
N VAL A 703 2.16 -1.35 -5.22
CA VAL A 703 1.98 -1.08 -6.64
C VAL A 703 1.19 -2.24 -7.25
N GLY A 704 0.18 -1.90 -8.05
CA GLY A 704 -0.76 -2.86 -8.62
C GLY A 704 -1.02 -2.62 -10.09
N PRO A 705 -0.05 -2.90 -11.00
CA PRO A 705 -0.22 -2.70 -12.43
C PRO A 705 -1.49 -3.35 -12.95
N VAL A 706 -2.14 -2.71 -13.92
CA VAL A 706 -3.30 -3.26 -14.61
C VAL A 706 -2.93 -3.53 -16.06
N ALA A 707 -3.01 -4.81 -16.45
CA ALA A 707 -2.71 -5.30 -17.80
C ALA A 707 -4.00 -5.69 -18.52
N ALA A 708 -4.11 -5.42 -19.80
CA ALA A 708 -5.33 -5.64 -20.55
C ALA A 708 -5.09 -6.05 -22.00
N ARG A 709 -6.09 -6.70 -22.60
CA ARG A 709 -6.15 -6.97 -24.03
C ARG A 709 -6.34 -5.67 -24.83
N ALA A 710 -5.95 -5.70 -26.09
CA ALA A 710 -5.94 -4.55 -27.01
C ALA A 710 -7.26 -3.74 -27.02
N HIS A 711 -8.42 -4.39 -26.94
CA HIS A 711 -9.70 -3.68 -26.95
C HIS A 711 -10.01 -2.89 -25.68
N LEU A 712 -9.36 -3.22 -24.55
CA LEU A 712 -9.45 -2.48 -23.29
C LEU A 712 -8.30 -1.48 -23.10
N ALA A 713 -7.21 -1.60 -23.85
CA ALA A 713 -6.03 -0.72 -23.74
C ALA A 713 -6.35 0.79 -23.82
N PRO A 714 -7.28 1.27 -24.66
CA PRO A 714 -7.65 2.68 -24.69
C PRO A 714 -8.31 3.21 -23.40
N PHE A 715 -8.76 2.33 -22.53
CA PHE A 715 -9.44 2.65 -21.27
C PHE A 715 -8.56 2.42 -20.03
N LEU A 716 -7.29 2.08 -20.23
CA LEU A 716 -6.32 2.04 -19.13
C LEU A 716 -6.07 3.45 -18.57
N PRO A 717 -5.61 3.59 -17.33
CA PRO A 717 -5.44 4.90 -16.69
C PRO A 717 -4.57 5.85 -17.51
N GLY A 718 -5.13 7.01 -17.84
CA GLY A 718 -4.43 8.18 -18.34
C GLY A 718 -4.05 9.14 -17.22
N HIS A 719 -3.40 10.27 -17.55
CA HIS A 719 -3.08 11.30 -16.57
C HIS A 719 -2.87 12.67 -17.24
N ALA A 720 -3.62 13.67 -16.81
CA ALA A 720 -3.59 15.01 -17.43
C ALA A 720 -2.24 15.74 -17.29
N MET A 721 -1.45 15.41 -16.27
CA MET A 721 -0.13 16.00 -16.01
C MET A 721 1.03 15.16 -16.54
N ALA A 722 0.77 14.03 -17.20
CA ALA A 722 1.84 13.22 -17.78
C ALA A 722 2.56 13.98 -18.90
N GLN A 723 3.88 13.83 -18.94
CA GLN A 723 4.74 14.40 -19.99
C GLN A 723 5.00 13.39 -21.12
N THR A 724 4.27 12.29 -21.13
CA THR A 724 4.31 11.20 -22.13
C THR A 724 2.89 10.92 -22.63
N GLU A 725 2.78 10.25 -23.76
CA GLU A 725 1.49 9.79 -24.26
C GLU A 725 0.97 8.64 -23.38
N LEU A 726 -0.14 8.88 -22.70
CA LEU A 726 -0.94 7.91 -21.98
C LEU A 726 -2.35 7.85 -22.60
N PRO A 727 -3.13 6.78 -22.33
CA PRO A 727 -4.52 6.71 -22.76
C PRO A 727 -5.31 7.95 -22.35
N ASN A 728 -6.21 8.40 -23.21
CA ASN A 728 -7.11 9.51 -22.90
C ASN A 728 -8.29 9.03 -22.04
N TYR A 729 -7.98 8.53 -20.86
CA TYR A 729 -8.94 8.07 -19.86
C TYR A 729 -8.57 8.66 -18.50
N GLY A 730 -9.47 8.56 -17.52
CA GLY A 730 -9.24 9.18 -16.22
C GLY A 730 -8.12 8.51 -15.40
N PRO A 731 -7.46 9.24 -14.49
CA PRO A 731 -6.39 8.72 -13.66
C PRO A 731 -6.93 7.82 -12.52
N ILE A 732 -6.05 6.97 -12.00
CA ILE A 732 -6.35 6.13 -10.82
C ILE A 732 -5.51 6.55 -9.59
N SER A 733 -4.42 7.26 -9.78
CA SER A 733 -3.55 7.81 -8.72
C SER A 733 -3.11 9.24 -9.04
N ALA A 734 -2.57 9.94 -8.04
CA ALA A 734 -2.16 11.34 -8.16
C ALA A 734 -0.91 11.56 -9.03
N ALA A 735 -0.10 10.52 -9.24
CA ALA A 735 1.09 10.59 -10.10
C ALA A 735 0.92 9.70 -11.34
N PRO A 736 1.52 10.08 -12.49
CA PRO A 736 1.37 9.33 -13.76
C PRO A 736 1.78 7.86 -13.69
N TYR A 737 2.73 7.52 -12.83
CA TYR A 737 3.26 6.17 -12.62
C TYR A 737 3.15 5.70 -11.17
N GLY A 738 2.25 6.30 -10.39
CA GLY A 738 1.93 5.88 -9.02
C GLY A 738 3.16 5.74 -8.11
N SER A 739 3.51 4.51 -7.77
CA SER A 739 4.64 4.18 -6.89
C SER A 739 5.94 3.96 -7.67
N ALA A 740 6.35 4.92 -8.49
CA ALA A 740 7.45 4.76 -9.46
C ALA A 740 8.80 4.38 -8.84
N SER A 741 9.16 4.93 -7.66
CA SER A 741 10.50 4.73 -7.11
C SER A 741 10.80 3.31 -6.61
N ILE A 742 9.79 2.45 -6.54
CA ILE A 742 9.96 1.04 -6.18
C ILE A 742 9.91 0.09 -7.39
N LEU A 743 9.63 0.58 -8.59
CA LEU A 743 9.64 -0.22 -9.82
C LEU A 743 11.03 -0.81 -10.15
N PRO A 744 12.15 -0.14 -9.82
CA PRO A 744 13.50 -0.73 -10.00
C PRO A 744 13.67 -2.09 -9.32
N ILE A 745 12.95 -2.36 -8.22
CA ILE A 745 12.98 -3.64 -7.50
C ILE A 745 12.49 -4.77 -8.40
N SER A 746 11.32 -4.64 -8.98
CA SER A 746 10.77 -5.66 -9.90
C SER A 746 11.55 -5.76 -11.21
N TRP A 747 12.07 -4.65 -11.71
CA TRP A 747 12.96 -4.65 -12.87
C TRP A 747 14.22 -5.49 -12.59
N ALA A 748 14.88 -5.25 -11.45
CA ALA A 748 16.07 -6.00 -11.06
C ALA A 748 15.77 -7.48 -10.85
N TYR A 749 14.68 -7.81 -10.16
CA TYR A 749 14.25 -9.19 -9.93
C TYR A 749 14.04 -9.95 -11.26
N ILE A 750 13.21 -9.41 -12.16
CA ILE A 750 12.94 -10.05 -13.46
C ILE A 750 14.24 -10.18 -14.27
N ARG A 751 15.08 -9.14 -14.27
CA ARG A 751 16.34 -9.11 -15.03
C ARG A 751 17.36 -10.13 -14.54
N MET A 752 17.40 -10.36 -13.21
CA MET A 752 18.30 -11.35 -12.62
C MET A 752 17.78 -12.79 -12.72
N MET A 753 16.45 -12.97 -12.70
CA MET A 753 15.82 -14.29 -12.76
C MET A 753 15.67 -14.82 -14.17
N GLY A 754 15.34 -13.98 -15.14
CA GLY A 754 15.00 -14.38 -16.50
C GLY A 754 13.82 -15.36 -16.59
N ASN A 755 13.53 -15.90 -17.76
CA ASN A 755 12.43 -16.88 -17.93
C ASN A 755 12.61 -18.11 -17.05
N GLN A 756 13.82 -18.69 -17.05
CA GLN A 756 14.09 -19.93 -16.33
C GLN A 756 13.95 -19.73 -14.82
N GLY A 757 14.55 -18.67 -14.27
CA GLY A 757 14.52 -18.40 -12.84
C GLY A 757 13.08 -18.15 -12.33
N LEU A 758 12.27 -17.41 -13.08
CA LEU A 758 10.87 -17.16 -12.71
C LEU A 758 10.03 -18.44 -12.77
N SER A 759 10.23 -19.31 -13.77
CA SER A 759 9.52 -20.59 -13.84
C SER A 759 9.95 -21.54 -12.71
N GLU A 760 11.25 -21.56 -12.36
CA GLU A 760 11.78 -22.34 -11.24
C GLU A 760 11.23 -21.79 -9.91
N ALA A 761 11.09 -20.48 -9.74
CA ALA A 761 10.47 -19.87 -8.56
C ALA A 761 9.01 -20.31 -8.41
N THR A 762 8.22 -20.21 -9.48
CA THR A 762 6.82 -20.69 -9.49
C THR A 762 6.71 -22.17 -9.13
N SER A 763 7.50 -23.01 -9.77
CA SER A 763 7.44 -24.47 -9.54
C SER A 763 7.90 -24.83 -8.12
N THR A 764 8.88 -24.12 -7.57
CA THR A 764 9.31 -24.31 -6.18
C THR A 764 8.26 -23.81 -5.18
N ALA A 765 7.53 -22.73 -5.46
CA ALA A 765 6.41 -22.28 -4.64
C ALA A 765 5.31 -23.34 -4.57
N VAL A 766 4.94 -23.94 -5.71
CA VAL A 766 3.98 -25.05 -5.78
C VAL A 766 4.49 -26.29 -5.05
N LEU A 767 5.78 -26.64 -5.23
CA LEU A 767 6.42 -27.74 -4.52
C LEU A 767 6.37 -27.55 -3.00
N SER A 768 6.75 -26.36 -2.52
CA SER A 768 6.78 -26.03 -1.08
C SER A 768 5.40 -26.10 -0.43
N ALA A 769 4.36 -25.58 -1.10
CA ALA A 769 2.98 -25.65 -0.61
C ALA A 769 2.47 -27.09 -0.53
N ASN A 770 2.72 -27.89 -1.56
CA ASN A 770 2.34 -29.30 -1.58
C ASN A 770 3.12 -30.14 -0.56
N TYR A 771 4.40 -29.84 -0.34
CA TYR A 771 5.20 -30.49 0.68
C TYR A 771 4.64 -30.24 2.08
N VAL A 772 4.36 -28.98 2.44
CA VAL A 772 3.75 -28.60 3.71
C VAL A 772 2.37 -29.27 3.87
N ALA A 773 1.51 -29.20 2.85
CA ALA A 773 0.19 -29.81 2.85
C ALA A 773 0.28 -31.33 3.11
N ARG A 774 1.16 -32.05 2.38
CA ARG A 774 1.34 -33.49 2.51
C ARG A 774 1.86 -33.89 3.90
N LYS A 775 2.80 -33.14 4.46
CA LYS A 775 3.38 -33.42 5.79
C LYS A 775 2.37 -33.15 6.91
N LEU A 776 1.49 -32.18 6.76
CA LEU A 776 0.50 -31.80 7.77
C LEU A 776 -0.84 -32.54 7.62
N GLN A 777 -1.16 -33.12 6.47
CA GLN A 777 -2.45 -33.75 6.16
C GLN A 777 -2.87 -34.84 7.17
N GLY A 778 -1.91 -35.57 7.77
CA GLY A 778 -2.19 -36.58 8.80
C GLY A 778 -2.54 -36.00 10.18
N HIS A 779 -2.33 -34.69 10.37
CA HIS A 779 -2.54 -33.96 11.63
C HIS A 779 -3.68 -32.95 11.54
N TYR A 780 -3.82 -32.32 10.38
CA TYR A 780 -4.85 -31.34 10.07
C TYR A 780 -5.37 -31.64 8.67
N PRO A 781 -6.70 -31.75 8.46
CA PRO A 781 -7.24 -31.94 7.11
C PRO A 781 -6.86 -30.77 6.21
N VAL A 782 -6.40 -31.02 4.99
CA VAL A 782 -6.31 -30.02 3.91
C VAL A 782 -7.72 -29.88 3.35
N LEU A 783 -8.27 -28.64 3.42
CA LEU A 783 -9.69 -28.43 3.15
C LEU A 783 -10.04 -28.56 1.66
N TYR A 784 -9.20 -27.98 0.80
CA TYR A 784 -9.41 -28.01 -0.65
C TYR A 784 -8.16 -28.52 -1.35
N THR A 785 -8.36 -29.34 -2.36
CA THR A 785 -7.32 -29.82 -3.27
C THR A 785 -7.87 -29.86 -4.68
N GLY A 786 -7.00 -29.64 -5.65
CA GLY A 786 -7.30 -29.88 -7.06
C GLY A 786 -7.11 -31.33 -7.46
N HIS A 787 -6.84 -31.55 -8.74
CA HIS A 787 -6.57 -32.87 -9.32
C HIS A 787 -5.43 -33.58 -8.58
N ASP A 788 -5.49 -34.87 -8.44
CA ASP A 788 -4.50 -35.74 -7.76
C ASP A 788 -4.24 -35.35 -6.28
N GLY A 789 -5.13 -34.57 -5.66
CA GLY A 789 -4.97 -34.12 -4.26
C GLY A 789 -3.88 -33.06 -4.08
N LEU A 790 -3.52 -32.36 -5.14
CA LEU A 790 -2.51 -31.29 -5.13
C LEU A 790 -3.16 -29.92 -4.86
N VAL A 791 -2.36 -29.01 -4.34
CA VAL A 791 -2.67 -27.57 -4.16
C VAL A 791 -1.84 -26.73 -5.13
N ALA A 792 -2.17 -25.46 -5.27
CA ALA A 792 -1.35 -24.49 -5.98
C ALA A 792 -0.15 -24.08 -5.12
N HIS A 793 0.11 -22.78 -4.95
CA HIS A 793 1.23 -22.25 -4.15
C HIS A 793 0.89 -22.04 -2.68
N GLU A 794 -0.32 -22.36 -2.26
CA GLU A 794 -0.83 -22.22 -0.88
C GLU A 794 -1.80 -23.37 -0.55
N CYS A 795 -2.00 -23.63 0.73
CA CYS A 795 -2.96 -24.64 1.19
C CYS A 795 -3.78 -24.14 2.38
N ILE A 796 -4.99 -24.69 2.55
CA ILE A 796 -5.87 -24.37 3.66
C ILE A 796 -6.00 -25.59 4.57
N LEU A 797 -5.59 -25.43 5.84
CA LEU A 797 -5.78 -26.43 6.89
C LEU A 797 -7.10 -26.18 7.63
N ASP A 798 -7.93 -27.21 7.74
CA ASP A 798 -9.19 -27.17 8.48
C ASP A 798 -8.96 -27.44 9.96
N ILE A 799 -9.12 -26.41 10.80
CA ILE A 799 -8.95 -26.50 12.25
C ILE A 799 -10.26 -26.83 12.97
N ARG A 800 -11.40 -26.76 12.30
CA ARG A 800 -12.73 -26.96 12.92
C ARG A 800 -12.90 -28.32 13.58
N PRO A 801 -12.42 -29.46 13.01
CA PRO A 801 -12.48 -30.73 13.67
C PRO A 801 -11.66 -30.75 14.98
N LEU A 802 -10.45 -30.19 14.97
CA LEU A 802 -9.61 -30.06 16.16
C LEU A 802 -10.32 -29.22 17.24
N THR A 803 -10.89 -28.07 16.85
CA THR A 803 -11.61 -27.21 17.78
C THR A 803 -12.81 -27.95 18.41
N ALA A 804 -13.57 -28.68 17.60
CA ALA A 804 -14.73 -29.47 18.10
C ALA A 804 -14.31 -30.56 19.10
N GLU A 805 -13.13 -31.16 18.90
CA GLU A 805 -12.62 -32.25 19.75
C GLU A 805 -11.95 -31.77 21.04
N THR A 806 -11.27 -30.63 20.99
CA THR A 806 -10.33 -30.20 22.05
C THR A 806 -10.72 -28.89 22.72
N GLY A 807 -11.57 -28.08 22.10
CA GLY A 807 -11.85 -26.70 22.48
C GLY A 807 -10.77 -25.69 22.07
N VAL A 808 -9.61 -26.15 21.53
CA VAL A 808 -8.52 -25.28 21.06
C VAL A 808 -8.94 -24.59 19.76
N THR A 809 -8.88 -23.28 19.74
CA THR A 809 -9.31 -22.46 18.59
C THR A 809 -8.18 -22.20 17.60
N VAL A 810 -8.53 -21.73 16.42
CA VAL A 810 -7.55 -21.26 15.43
C VAL A 810 -6.70 -20.11 15.97
N ASP A 811 -7.28 -19.25 16.81
CA ASP A 811 -6.57 -18.14 17.47
C ASP A 811 -5.55 -18.65 18.48
N ASP A 812 -5.89 -19.68 19.25
CA ASP A 812 -4.95 -20.33 20.21
C ASP A 812 -3.73 -20.89 19.48
N ILE A 813 -3.93 -21.57 18.34
CA ILE A 813 -2.84 -22.08 17.50
C ILE A 813 -1.96 -20.94 16.99
N ALA A 814 -2.58 -19.87 16.49
CA ALA A 814 -1.86 -18.72 15.97
C ALA A 814 -1.01 -18.03 17.04
N LYS A 815 -1.57 -17.82 18.23
CA LYS A 815 -0.82 -17.27 19.38
C LYS A 815 0.29 -18.19 19.84
N ARG A 816 0.05 -19.51 19.83
CA ARG A 816 1.06 -20.50 20.22
C ARG A 816 2.24 -20.56 19.25
N LEU A 817 2.00 -20.36 17.94
CA LEU A 817 3.08 -20.26 16.95
C LEU A 817 4.08 -19.14 17.26
N VAL A 818 3.64 -18.05 17.89
CA VAL A 818 4.55 -16.97 18.35
C VAL A 818 5.59 -17.52 19.34
N ASP A 819 5.19 -18.40 20.26
CA ASP A 819 6.12 -19.04 21.20
C ASP A 819 7.08 -19.99 20.49
N TYR A 820 6.66 -20.61 19.39
CA TYR A 820 7.51 -21.41 18.51
C TYR A 820 8.43 -20.57 17.60
N GLY A 821 8.33 -19.23 17.67
CA GLY A 821 9.15 -18.31 16.89
C GLY A 821 8.69 -18.17 15.44
N PHE A 822 7.38 -18.16 15.21
CA PHE A 822 6.75 -17.92 13.91
C PHE A 822 5.72 -16.82 13.96
N HIS A 823 5.61 -16.10 12.85
CA HIS A 823 4.38 -15.41 12.49
C HIS A 823 3.35 -16.46 12.08
N ALA A 824 2.14 -16.40 12.61
CA ALA A 824 1.12 -17.38 12.23
C ALA A 824 0.62 -17.17 10.79
N PRO A 825 0.11 -18.23 10.13
CA PRO A 825 -0.60 -18.13 8.85
C PRO A 825 -1.85 -17.26 8.92
N THR A 826 -2.44 -16.96 7.78
CA THR A 826 -3.71 -16.24 7.69
C THR A 826 -4.84 -17.06 8.33
N MET A 827 -5.53 -16.43 9.28
CA MET A 827 -6.60 -17.09 10.04
C MET A 827 -7.97 -16.82 9.44
N SER A 828 -8.81 -17.86 9.42
CA SER A 828 -10.26 -17.77 9.11
C SER A 828 -10.57 -17.05 7.78
N PHE A 829 -9.72 -17.23 6.79
CA PHE A 829 -9.89 -16.71 5.44
C PHE A 829 -9.46 -17.77 4.41
N PRO A 830 -10.21 -17.96 3.32
CA PRO A 830 -11.57 -17.44 3.06
C PRO A 830 -12.66 -18.16 3.87
N VAL A 831 -12.31 -19.23 4.57
CA VAL A 831 -13.22 -20.06 5.37
C VAL A 831 -12.95 -19.84 6.86
N ALA A 832 -14.01 -19.60 7.63
CA ALA A 832 -13.88 -19.43 9.09
C ALA A 832 -13.36 -20.72 9.76
N GLY A 833 -12.46 -20.58 10.74
CA GLY A 833 -11.88 -21.68 11.50
C GLY A 833 -10.80 -22.46 10.74
N THR A 834 -10.13 -21.82 9.78
CA THR A 834 -9.03 -22.40 9.00
C THR A 834 -7.74 -21.61 9.14
N LEU A 835 -6.62 -22.22 8.74
CA LEU A 835 -5.34 -21.56 8.52
C LEU A 835 -4.94 -21.70 7.05
N MET A 836 -4.65 -20.57 6.41
CA MET A 836 -4.15 -20.53 5.03
C MET A 836 -2.65 -20.29 5.04
N ILE A 837 -1.89 -21.18 4.42
CA ILE A 837 -0.43 -21.24 4.46
C ILE A 837 0.10 -21.08 3.05
N GLU A 838 0.95 -20.07 2.85
CA GLU A 838 1.75 -19.85 1.65
C GLU A 838 3.22 -19.78 2.03
N PRO A 839 4.00 -20.87 1.81
CA PRO A 839 5.40 -20.90 2.26
C PRO A 839 6.37 -20.16 1.34
N THR A 840 5.99 -19.81 0.12
CA THR A 840 6.78 -19.25 -0.97
C THR A 840 7.95 -20.13 -1.48
N GLU A 841 8.64 -19.70 -2.53
CA GLU A 841 9.82 -20.37 -3.06
C GLU A 841 11.12 -20.00 -2.35
N SER A 842 11.12 -18.87 -1.62
CA SER A 842 12.35 -18.34 -1.03
C SER A 842 12.71 -18.95 0.33
N GLU A 843 11.79 -19.71 0.93
CA GLU A 843 12.01 -20.35 2.21
C GLU A 843 12.80 -21.66 2.07
N PRO A 844 13.89 -21.85 2.83
CA PRO A 844 14.68 -23.07 2.76
C PRO A 844 13.96 -24.26 3.44
N LEU A 845 14.30 -25.47 3.04
CA LEU A 845 13.64 -26.69 3.52
C LEU A 845 13.69 -26.85 5.05
N ASP A 846 14.78 -26.44 5.69
CA ASP A 846 14.92 -26.52 7.14
C ASP A 846 13.95 -25.60 7.89
N GLU A 847 13.61 -24.44 7.32
CA GLU A 847 12.59 -23.55 7.88
C GLU A 847 11.17 -24.11 7.65
N LEU A 848 10.91 -24.69 6.48
CA LEU A 848 9.65 -25.41 6.23
C LEU A 848 9.46 -26.59 7.20
N ASP A 849 10.51 -27.39 7.41
CA ASP A 849 10.46 -28.50 8.36
C ASP A 849 10.29 -28.01 9.81
N ARG A 850 10.94 -26.90 10.19
CA ARG A 850 10.76 -26.28 11.52
C ARG A 850 9.30 -25.83 11.73
N PHE A 851 8.66 -25.26 10.72
CA PHE A 851 7.26 -24.87 10.77
C PHE A 851 6.34 -26.10 10.88
N ILE A 852 6.59 -27.12 10.08
CA ILE A 852 5.85 -28.38 10.12
C ILE A 852 5.95 -29.04 11.51
N GLU A 853 7.17 -29.10 12.08
CA GLU A 853 7.39 -29.61 13.43
C GLU A 853 6.63 -28.82 14.49
N ALA A 854 6.62 -27.48 14.38
CA ALA A 854 5.86 -26.61 15.28
C ALA A 854 4.36 -26.93 15.21
N MET A 855 3.79 -27.05 14.01
CA MET A 855 2.38 -27.39 13.83
C MET A 855 2.03 -28.77 14.38
N ILE A 856 2.88 -29.80 14.15
CA ILE A 856 2.69 -31.16 14.70
C ILE A 856 2.76 -31.13 16.23
N SER A 857 3.70 -30.37 16.79
CA SER A 857 3.85 -30.23 18.24
C SER A 857 2.64 -29.52 18.87
N ILE A 858 2.12 -28.50 18.24
CA ILE A 858 0.89 -27.81 18.67
C ILE A 858 -0.31 -28.76 18.62
N ARG A 859 -0.40 -29.63 17.61
CA ARG A 859 -1.43 -30.65 17.55
C ARG A 859 -1.33 -31.62 18.75
N ALA A 860 -0.09 -32.02 19.11
CA ALA A 860 0.14 -32.88 20.26
C ALA A 860 -0.18 -32.18 21.60
N GLU A 861 0.09 -30.87 21.73
CA GLU A 861 -0.35 -30.06 22.88
C GLU A 861 -1.89 -30.02 22.98
N ALA A 862 -2.61 -29.84 21.86
CA ALA A 862 -4.07 -29.88 21.85
C ALA A 862 -4.65 -31.25 22.29
N GLU A 863 -4.00 -32.36 21.93
CA GLU A 863 -4.37 -33.69 22.42
C GLU A 863 -4.20 -33.83 23.96
N GLN A 864 -3.23 -33.15 24.58
CA GLN A 864 -3.11 -33.13 26.04
C GLN A 864 -4.30 -32.40 26.69
N VAL A 865 -4.83 -31.34 26.06
CA VAL A 865 -6.05 -30.67 26.53
C VAL A 865 -7.24 -31.59 26.38
N LYS A 866 -7.41 -32.29 25.26
CA LYS A 866 -8.47 -33.25 25.02
C LYS A 866 -8.48 -34.38 26.04
N ASN A 867 -7.30 -34.86 26.38
CA ASN A 867 -7.10 -35.98 27.35
C ASN A 867 -7.18 -35.52 28.82
N GLY A 868 -7.44 -34.26 29.11
CA GLY A 868 -7.56 -33.72 30.45
C GLY A 868 -6.26 -33.64 31.24
N VAL A 869 -5.09 -33.71 30.55
CA VAL A 869 -3.77 -33.49 31.19
C VAL A 869 -3.65 -32.01 31.59
N TRP A 870 -4.16 -31.11 30.76
CA TRP A 870 -4.28 -29.71 31.09
C TRP A 870 -5.75 -29.25 31.03
N PRO A 871 -6.18 -28.33 31.91
CA PRO A 871 -7.50 -27.71 31.82
C PRO A 871 -7.69 -26.93 30.51
N ALA A 872 -8.92 -26.83 30.04
CA ALA A 872 -9.23 -26.09 28.84
C ALA A 872 -8.85 -24.60 28.93
N GLU A 873 -9.05 -24.02 30.09
CA GLU A 873 -8.80 -22.60 30.38
C GLU A 873 -7.37 -22.29 30.85
N ASP A 874 -6.55 -23.35 31.15
CA ASP A 874 -5.19 -23.14 31.61
C ASP A 874 -4.21 -24.18 31.01
N ASN A 875 -3.74 -23.85 29.83
CA ASN A 875 -2.83 -24.67 29.04
C ASN A 875 -1.91 -23.78 28.17
N PRO A 876 -0.83 -24.30 27.60
CA PRO A 876 0.15 -23.50 26.85
C PRO A 876 -0.42 -22.83 25.62
N LEU A 877 -1.49 -23.37 24.99
CA LEU A 877 -2.11 -22.78 23.81
C LEU A 877 -3.01 -21.59 24.21
N HIS A 878 -3.84 -21.78 25.22
CA HIS A 878 -4.76 -20.71 25.68
C HIS A 878 -4.00 -19.53 26.29
N ASN A 879 -2.89 -19.79 26.98
CA ASN A 879 -2.07 -18.77 27.63
C ASN A 879 -1.04 -18.09 26.71
N ALA A 880 -0.85 -18.61 25.50
CA ALA A 880 0.07 -18.02 24.52
C ALA A 880 -0.41 -16.63 24.03
N PRO A 881 0.54 -15.74 23.66
CA PRO A 881 1.97 -15.91 23.72
C PRO A 881 2.54 -15.61 25.12
N HIS A 882 3.69 -16.22 25.45
CA HIS A 882 4.35 -16.07 26.75
C HIS A 882 5.44 -15.00 26.69
N THR A 883 5.29 -13.93 27.49
CA THR A 883 6.30 -12.86 27.60
C THR A 883 7.39 -13.20 28.61
N ALA A 884 8.56 -12.57 28.49
CA ALA A 884 9.63 -12.68 29.48
C ALA A 884 9.17 -12.27 30.90
N LYS A 885 8.32 -11.24 31.00
CA LYS A 885 7.72 -10.77 32.26
C LYS A 885 6.86 -11.87 32.91
N HIS A 886 6.01 -12.52 32.13
CA HIS A 886 5.15 -13.62 32.58
C HIS A 886 5.99 -14.80 33.11
N ILE A 887 7.04 -15.20 32.37
CA ILE A 887 7.94 -16.30 32.78
C ILE A 887 8.72 -15.98 34.07
N ALA A 888 9.12 -14.72 34.25
CA ALA A 888 9.85 -14.27 35.45
C ALA A 888 8.93 -14.09 36.67
N GLY A 889 7.63 -14.01 36.48
CA GLY A 889 6.63 -13.85 37.54
C GLY A 889 6.32 -15.12 38.32
N GLU A 890 5.27 -15.11 39.14
CA GLU A 890 4.73 -16.29 39.79
C GLU A 890 4.17 -17.26 38.75
N TRP A 891 4.47 -18.58 38.92
CA TRP A 891 4.04 -19.59 37.97
C TRP A 891 3.13 -20.61 38.66
N THR A 892 1.86 -20.52 38.31
CA THR A 892 0.82 -21.38 38.89
C THR A 892 0.20 -22.34 37.86
N HIS A 893 0.69 -22.30 36.60
CA HIS A 893 0.17 -23.11 35.50
C HIS A 893 0.55 -24.61 35.62
N PRO A 894 -0.29 -25.53 35.11
CA PRO A 894 -0.07 -26.95 35.17
C PRO A 894 1.01 -27.49 34.20
N TYR A 895 1.71 -26.63 33.50
CA TYR A 895 2.81 -26.94 32.57
C TYR A 895 4.08 -26.17 32.98
N SER A 896 5.25 -26.61 32.48
CA SER A 896 6.53 -26.00 32.87
C SER A 896 6.78 -24.67 32.11
N ARG A 897 7.57 -23.78 32.74
CA ARG A 897 8.09 -22.56 32.08
C ARG A 897 8.89 -22.91 30.82
N GLU A 898 9.64 -23.99 30.83
CA GLU A 898 10.44 -24.46 29.71
C GLU A 898 9.52 -24.81 28.52
N LEU A 899 8.46 -25.59 28.75
CA LEU A 899 7.47 -25.89 27.70
C LEU A 899 6.80 -24.64 27.20
N ALA A 900 6.53 -23.65 28.04
CA ALA A 900 5.92 -22.39 27.65
C ALA A 900 6.73 -21.66 26.55
N VAL A 901 8.07 -21.62 26.71
CA VAL A 901 8.93 -20.77 25.87
C VAL A 901 9.92 -21.51 24.98
N TYR A 902 10.21 -22.78 25.28
CA TYR A 902 11.10 -23.62 24.48
C TYR A 902 10.43 -24.98 24.21
N PRO A 903 9.28 -24.96 23.47
CA PRO A 903 8.47 -26.16 23.29
C PRO A 903 9.14 -27.27 22.48
N VAL A 904 10.17 -26.94 21.67
CA VAL A 904 10.95 -27.89 20.89
C VAL A 904 12.46 -27.72 21.13
N ALA A 905 13.22 -28.78 20.87
CA ALA A 905 14.67 -28.76 21.04
C ALA A 905 15.32 -27.72 20.11
N GLY A 906 16.26 -26.94 20.64
CA GLY A 906 16.94 -25.89 19.87
C GLY A 906 16.20 -24.56 19.74
N GLN A 907 14.96 -24.47 20.20
CA GLN A 907 14.11 -23.28 20.11
C GLN A 907 14.78 -21.99 20.63
N HIS A 908 15.66 -22.10 21.62
CA HIS A 908 16.37 -20.96 22.19
C HIS A 908 17.18 -20.14 21.15
N ARG A 909 17.58 -20.77 20.04
CA ARG A 909 18.32 -20.09 18.97
C ARG A 909 17.43 -19.17 18.12
N ASN A 910 16.15 -19.54 17.98
CA ASN A 910 15.18 -18.83 17.15
C ASN A 910 14.05 -18.20 17.99
N LYS A 911 14.30 -18.00 19.30
CA LYS A 911 13.28 -17.46 20.20
C LYS A 911 12.98 -15.99 19.89
N TYR A 912 11.72 -15.73 19.57
CA TYR A 912 11.15 -14.40 19.61
C TYR A 912 10.47 -14.17 20.97
N TRP A 913 10.69 -13.03 21.57
CA TRP A 913 10.07 -12.64 22.84
C TRP A 913 9.02 -11.57 22.61
N PRO A 914 7.72 -11.93 22.62
CA PRO A 914 6.65 -10.92 22.58
C PRO A 914 6.71 -10.05 23.83
N ILE A 915 6.38 -8.76 23.67
CA ILE A 915 6.38 -7.80 24.80
C ILE A 915 5.04 -7.70 25.50
N VAL A 916 3.99 -8.19 24.85
CA VAL A 916 2.62 -8.25 25.37
C VAL A 916 2.08 -9.67 25.26
N ARG A 917 1.16 -10.02 26.13
CA ARG A 917 0.38 -11.24 26.06
C ARG A 917 -0.81 -11.06 25.11
N ARG A 918 -1.74 -12.02 25.10
CA ARG A 918 -2.97 -11.95 24.29
C ARG A 918 -3.72 -10.63 24.53
N ILE A 919 -4.02 -9.91 23.47
CA ILE A 919 -4.62 -8.57 23.51
C ILE A 919 -6.14 -8.66 23.59
N ASP A 920 -6.76 -7.86 24.47
CA ASP A 920 -8.21 -7.70 24.56
C ASP A 920 -8.72 -6.77 23.46
N SER A 921 -9.20 -7.37 22.39
CA SER A 921 -9.76 -6.64 21.24
C SER A 921 -11.06 -5.92 21.55
N VAL A 922 -11.88 -6.49 22.45
CA VAL A 922 -13.19 -5.92 22.83
C VAL A 922 -13.01 -4.66 23.67
N TYR A 923 -12.05 -4.70 24.58
CA TYR A 923 -11.70 -3.53 25.38
C TYR A 923 -11.27 -2.36 24.50
N GLY A 924 -10.36 -2.58 23.54
CA GLY A 924 -9.86 -1.55 22.64
C GLY A 924 -10.93 -0.91 21.75
N ASP A 925 -11.88 -1.71 21.24
CA ASP A 925 -13.00 -1.18 20.42
C ASP A 925 -14.05 -0.42 21.24
N ARG A 926 -14.19 -0.75 22.52
CA ARG A 926 -15.10 -0.02 23.46
C ARG A 926 -14.48 1.26 24.00
N ASN A 927 -13.15 1.29 24.14
CA ASN A 927 -12.40 2.43 24.73
C ASN A 927 -11.48 3.01 23.65
N LEU A 928 -12.05 3.50 22.55
CA LEU A 928 -11.33 3.91 21.36
C LEU A 928 -10.35 5.07 21.62
N VAL A 929 -9.06 4.79 21.55
CA VAL A 929 -7.96 5.77 21.61
C VAL A 929 -7.03 5.51 20.42
N CYS A 930 -6.94 6.45 19.49
CA CYS A 930 -6.19 6.36 18.24
C CYS A 930 -5.08 7.41 18.14
N SER A 931 -4.52 7.79 19.27
CA SER A 931 -3.37 8.67 19.40
C SER A 931 -2.45 8.14 20.50
N CYS A 932 -1.21 8.62 20.54
CA CYS A 932 -0.26 8.22 21.57
C CYS A 932 -0.87 8.47 22.96
N PRO A 933 -0.91 7.45 23.82
CA PRO A 933 -1.43 7.61 25.18
C PRO A 933 -0.44 8.44 26.02
N PRO A 934 -0.90 9.13 27.04
CA PRO A 934 -0.01 9.88 27.92
C PRO A 934 0.93 8.92 28.67
N PRO A 935 2.14 9.35 29.06
CA PRO A 935 3.15 8.50 29.69
C PRO A 935 2.63 7.74 30.93
N GLU A 936 1.72 8.32 31.67
CA GLU A 936 1.09 7.73 32.86
C GLU A 936 0.28 6.46 32.54
N ALA A 937 -0.14 6.28 31.29
CA ALA A 937 -0.83 5.06 30.85
C ALA A 937 0.08 3.81 30.86
N PHE A 938 1.40 4.03 30.94
CA PHE A 938 2.42 2.97 30.98
C PHE A 938 3.10 2.84 32.35
N ALA A 939 2.69 3.62 33.33
CA ALA A 939 3.29 3.63 34.68
C ALA A 939 2.83 2.43 35.56
#